data_1d1c72074741085a437e8d584636c898
#
_entry.id   1d1c72074741085a437e8d584636c898
#
_cell.length_a   1.000
_cell.length_b   1.000
_cell.length_c   1.000
_cell.angle_alpha   90.00
_cell.angle_beta   90.00
_cell.angle_gamma   90.00
#
_symmetry.space_group_name_H-M   'P 1'
#
loop_
_entity.id
_entity.type
_entity.pdbx_description
1 polymer ?
#
loop_
_entity_poly.entity_id
_entity_poly.type
_entity_poly.pdbx_seq_one_letter_code
_entity_poly.pdbx_strand_id
1 'polypeptide(L)'
;MRLPPIATILLTRVEVAGRGILDAVVRAMGGARRQGQEKMADAVSEALEEGGHVIVQAGTGTGKSVGYLAPAMEWAAKTGNRVIVSTATLALQRQIVAVDAPRVAEAVRERYGRTPEVALVKGWNNYVCLRKAAGGYPEEDALISRASGEYGASATGEEVVRLREWAMATDTGDRDDLVPGVSDRAWRQVSVAKPECIGAKCPMRGSCFPVLAREAAEEADIVVTNHSMLGVQSTKTPVLPESAAFVVDEAHELADRVTGQLTVSLSKSDVSSLARLLRRQSILATELEAAGEELVEVLDEFDEGRLEELPAPLVDSLSRMLGELQQVREDVNDLGDKDEAATAAKSLTRGRVMALVDVVEQLLSEDVTQGRIVPWIARDADGRSSLHAAPLDVSASLADTLFEGKAVILTSATLEVGGSFQHIASAVGFTYPSQGPWKGIDVGSPFDHAKQGILYAAAALPAPGREGIGEPQLKEIVELLEASGGGALGLFTSRRAAQEAAEYARERLETPVFCQGDDQLSTLVGEFAQNDAASLFGTLSLWQGVDVPGRTCRLIIIYRIPFPRPNDPLTQARTRAVAEAGGNGFMSVAAAHAALLLAQGAGRLLRRTDDRGVVAILDPRIVTARYGSFLAASLPPMWRTKDPGLVRSALARLAAMPDSQPDQGESSEPAI
;
A
#
# COMPACT_ATOMS: atom_id res chain seq x y z
N MET A 1 -54.21 37.44 37.54
CA MET A 1 -53.97 36.27 36.68
C MET A 1 -52.49 36.22 36.41
N ARG A 2 -51.73 35.40 37.16
CA ARG A 2 -50.28 35.28 37.04
C ARG A 2 -49.99 34.11 36.10
N LEU A 3 -49.18 34.32 35.02
CA LEU A 3 -48.69 33.31 34.14
C LEU A 3 -47.67 32.41 34.87
N PRO A 4 -47.66 31.10 34.63
CA PRO A 4 -46.69 30.20 35.26
C PRO A 4 -45.29 30.35 34.59
N PRO A 5 -44.20 30.00 35.30
CA PRO A 5 -42.83 30.15 34.80
C PRO A 5 -42.57 29.14 33.70
N ILE A 6 -41.88 29.63 32.65
CA ILE A 6 -41.35 28.86 31.52
C ILE A 6 -40.42 27.78 32.05
N ALA A 7 -40.82 26.52 31.89
CA ALA A 7 -39.98 25.36 32.17
C ALA A 7 -38.73 25.41 31.27
N THR A 8 -37.60 25.46 31.91
CA THR A 8 -36.28 25.27 31.27
C THR A 8 -36.27 23.86 30.67
N ILE A 9 -36.42 23.76 29.36
CA ILE A 9 -36.21 22.53 28.63
C ILE A 9 -34.69 22.24 28.73
N LEU A 10 -34.35 21.30 29.61
CA LEU A 10 -33.05 20.63 29.57
C LEU A 10 -32.90 20.02 28.18
N LEU A 11 -32.10 20.65 27.34
CA LEU A 11 -31.54 20.06 26.15
C LEU A 11 -30.76 18.82 26.59
N THR A 12 -31.40 17.67 26.62
CA THR A 12 -30.72 16.38 26.58
C THR A 12 -29.80 16.44 25.36
N ARG A 13 -28.50 16.43 25.59
CA ARG A 13 -27.49 16.22 24.53
C ARG A 13 -27.94 14.96 23.79
N VAL A 14 -28.36 15.12 22.53
CA VAL A 14 -28.50 13.99 21.61
C VAL A 14 -27.12 13.35 21.60
N GLU A 15 -26.98 12.14 22.15
CA GLU A 15 -25.74 11.37 22.03
C GLU A 15 -25.53 11.14 20.52
N VAL A 16 -24.51 11.74 19.97
CA VAL A 16 -24.12 11.51 18.58
C VAL A 16 -23.73 10.05 18.47
N ALA A 17 -24.30 9.34 17.51
CA ALA A 17 -24.00 7.94 17.25
C ALA A 17 -22.47 7.76 17.08
N GLY A 18 -21.93 6.66 17.57
CA GLY A 18 -20.49 6.36 17.54
C GLY A 18 -19.69 6.89 18.74
N ARG A 19 -20.03 8.05 19.30
CA ARG A 19 -19.31 8.59 20.47
C ARG A 19 -19.39 7.73 21.71
N GLY A 20 -20.54 7.13 21.98
CA GLY A 20 -20.72 6.28 23.17
C GLY A 20 -19.84 5.03 23.13
N ILE A 21 -19.69 4.41 21.97
CA ILE A 21 -18.79 3.25 21.76
C ILE A 21 -17.33 3.70 21.83
N LEU A 22 -16.96 4.80 21.15
CA LEU A 22 -15.63 5.37 21.21
C LEU A 22 -15.18 5.65 22.65
N ASP A 23 -16.05 6.32 23.44
CA ASP A 23 -15.77 6.61 24.86
C ASP A 23 -15.60 5.35 25.72
N ALA A 24 -16.36 4.29 25.43
CA ALA A 24 -16.23 3.02 26.14
C ALA A 24 -14.87 2.36 25.82
N VAL A 25 -14.49 2.31 24.55
CA VAL A 25 -13.20 1.74 24.11
C VAL A 25 -12.02 2.54 24.68
N VAL A 26 -12.04 3.87 24.59
CA VAL A 26 -10.95 4.73 25.08
C VAL A 26 -10.79 4.55 26.60
N ARG A 27 -11.88 4.45 27.36
CA ARG A 27 -11.83 4.18 28.81
C ARG A 27 -11.28 2.79 29.12
N ALA A 28 -11.69 1.76 28.37
CA ALA A 28 -11.21 0.39 28.56
C ALA A 28 -9.69 0.28 28.27
N MET A 29 -9.18 1.12 27.37
CA MET A 29 -7.74 1.21 27.07
C MET A 29 -6.95 2.07 28.09
N GLY A 30 -7.59 2.66 29.10
CA GLY A 30 -6.95 3.60 30.00
C GLY A 30 -6.52 4.93 29.33
N GLY A 31 -6.99 5.19 28.12
CA GLY A 31 -6.61 6.32 27.30
C GLY A 31 -7.36 7.62 27.64
N ALA A 32 -6.80 8.75 27.20
CA ALA A 32 -7.45 10.06 27.31
C ALA A 32 -8.26 10.37 26.04
N ARG A 33 -9.37 11.09 26.21
CA ARG A 33 -10.16 11.60 25.10
C ARG A 33 -9.33 12.52 24.20
N ARG A 34 -9.42 12.31 22.88
CA ARG A 34 -8.77 13.12 21.85
C ARG A 34 -9.81 13.78 20.96
N GLN A 35 -9.82 15.12 20.98
CA GLN A 35 -10.83 15.89 20.23
C GLN A 35 -10.83 15.54 18.72
N GLY A 36 -9.67 15.28 18.11
CA GLY A 36 -9.56 14.87 16.72
C GLY A 36 -10.26 13.53 16.45
N GLN A 37 -10.10 12.57 17.37
CA GLN A 37 -10.76 11.26 17.27
C GLN A 37 -12.28 11.35 17.40
N GLU A 38 -12.77 12.21 18.30
CA GLU A 38 -14.21 12.49 18.45
C GLU A 38 -14.81 13.12 17.18
N LYS A 39 -14.12 14.14 16.62
CA LYS A 39 -14.54 14.78 15.35
C LYS A 39 -14.57 13.78 14.19
N MET A 40 -13.59 12.88 14.14
CA MET A 40 -13.56 11.82 13.15
C MET A 40 -14.76 10.88 13.29
N ALA A 41 -15.02 10.40 14.50
CA ALA A 41 -16.15 9.50 14.75
C ALA A 41 -17.50 10.16 14.39
N ASP A 42 -17.66 11.45 14.68
CA ASP A 42 -18.86 12.21 14.30
C ASP A 42 -19.03 12.27 12.77
N ALA A 43 -17.96 12.63 12.05
CA ALA A 43 -17.98 12.74 10.59
C ALA A 43 -18.25 11.39 9.91
N VAL A 44 -17.69 10.30 10.46
CA VAL A 44 -17.96 8.94 9.99
C VAL A 44 -19.40 8.54 10.25
N SER A 45 -19.94 8.82 11.46
CA SER A 45 -21.34 8.54 11.78
C SER A 45 -22.29 9.28 10.84
N GLU A 46 -22.07 10.58 10.62
CA GLU A 46 -22.87 11.40 9.71
C GLU A 46 -22.86 10.81 8.28
N ALA A 47 -21.68 10.47 7.75
CA ALA A 47 -21.54 9.90 6.41
C ALA A 47 -22.26 8.55 6.27
N LEU A 48 -22.20 7.69 7.28
CA LEU A 48 -22.88 6.39 7.28
C LEU A 48 -24.42 6.52 7.37
N GLU A 49 -24.91 7.47 8.16
CA GLU A 49 -26.36 7.72 8.33
C GLU A 49 -26.97 8.41 7.10
N GLU A 50 -26.26 9.34 6.48
CA GLU A 50 -26.72 10.09 5.31
C GLU A 50 -26.47 9.36 3.99
N GLY A 51 -25.63 8.32 3.97
CA GLY A 51 -25.20 7.64 2.75
C GLY A 51 -24.26 8.50 1.89
N GLY A 52 -23.50 9.42 2.51
CA GLY A 52 -22.65 10.40 1.84
C GLY A 52 -21.16 10.03 1.80
N HIS A 53 -20.34 10.93 1.24
CA HIS A 53 -18.89 10.77 1.16
C HIS A 53 -18.17 11.76 2.08
N VAL A 54 -17.18 11.26 2.82
CA VAL A 54 -16.34 12.11 3.68
C VAL A 54 -14.86 11.78 3.51
N ILE A 55 -14.05 12.82 3.46
CA ILE A 55 -12.58 12.74 3.42
C ILE A 55 -12.08 13.30 4.77
N VAL A 56 -11.45 12.44 5.59
CA VAL A 56 -11.00 12.80 6.92
C VAL A 56 -9.47 12.75 6.97
N GLN A 57 -8.84 13.92 7.05
CA GLN A 57 -7.44 13.99 7.41
C GLN A 57 -7.30 13.90 8.92
N ALA A 58 -6.57 12.91 9.40
CA ALA A 58 -6.33 12.68 10.81
C ALA A 58 -4.85 12.41 11.03
N GLY A 59 -4.13 13.33 11.65
CA GLY A 59 -2.70 13.22 11.90
C GLY A 59 -2.31 11.93 12.63
N THR A 60 -1.04 11.56 12.56
CA THR A 60 -0.50 10.41 13.32
C THR A 60 -0.80 10.56 14.82
N GLY A 61 -1.03 9.44 15.51
CA GLY A 61 -1.36 9.47 16.93
C GLY A 61 -2.80 9.88 17.28
N THR A 62 -3.66 10.23 16.31
CA THR A 62 -5.07 10.56 16.55
C THR A 62 -5.89 9.35 17.01
N GLY A 63 -5.47 8.12 16.71
CA GLY A 63 -6.23 6.89 16.96
C GLY A 63 -7.28 6.64 15.87
N LYS A 64 -6.86 6.79 14.60
CA LYS A 64 -7.73 6.65 13.42
C LYS A 64 -8.56 5.38 13.42
N SER A 65 -7.92 4.21 13.64
CA SER A 65 -8.59 2.91 13.53
C SER A 65 -9.82 2.82 14.44
N VAL A 66 -9.68 3.12 15.72
CA VAL A 66 -10.82 3.14 16.65
C VAL A 66 -11.80 4.27 16.31
N GLY A 67 -11.30 5.41 15.80
CA GLY A 67 -12.11 6.57 15.40
C GLY A 67 -13.13 6.25 14.28
N TYR A 68 -12.79 5.38 13.32
CA TYR A 68 -13.74 4.95 12.29
C TYR A 68 -14.42 3.61 12.61
N LEU A 69 -13.75 2.69 13.32
CA LEU A 69 -14.35 1.39 13.65
C LEU A 69 -15.51 1.50 14.63
N ALA A 70 -15.42 2.39 15.62
CA ALA A 70 -16.47 2.57 16.61
C ALA A 70 -17.82 2.94 15.96
N PRO A 71 -17.91 4.00 15.13
CA PRO A 71 -19.16 4.33 14.44
C PRO A 71 -19.55 3.28 13.39
N ALA A 72 -18.59 2.67 12.68
CA ALA A 72 -18.88 1.68 11.65
C ALA A 72 -19.50 0.41 12.25
N MET A 73 -18.96 -0.13 13.34
CA MET A 73 -19.48 -1.31 14.02
C MET A 73 -20.82 -1.02 14.71
N GLU A 74 -20.97 0.16 15.31
CA GLU A 74 -22.24 0.57 15.89
C GLU A 74 -23.34 0.65 14.83
N TRP A 75 -23.04 1.27 13.67
CA TRP A 75 -23.96 1.38 12.56
C TRP A 75 -24.33 0.01 11.97
N ALA A 76 -23.33 -0.86 11.75
CA ALA A 76 -23.56 -2.23 11.29
C ALA A 76 -24.45 -3.02 12.27
N ALA A 77 -24.19 -2.93 13.58
CA ALA A 77 -24.99 -3.59 14.59
C ALA A 77 -26.46 -3.11 14.64
N LYS A 78 -26.70 -1.83 14.37
CA LYS A 78 -28.04 -1.21 14.34
C LYS A 78 -28.84 -1.53 13.08
N THR A 79 -28.16 -1.51 11.92
CA THR A 79 -28.82 -1.56 10.61
C THR A 79 -28.78 -2.94 9.96
N GLY A 80 -27.86 -3.81 10.39
CA GLY A 80 -27.56 -5.08 9.72
C GLY A 80 -26.79 -4.91 8.39
N ASN A 81 -26.36 -3.70 8.07
CA ASN A 81 -25.61 -3.42 6.86
C ASN A 81 -24.11 -3.71 7.06
N ARG A 82 -23.44 -4.18 6.02
CA ARG A 82 -22.01 -4.48 6.03
C ARG A 82 -21.17 -3.27 5.68
N VAL A 83 -20.01 -3.15 6.34
CA VAL A 83 -18.97 -2.17 6.02
C VAL A 83 -17.70 -2.89 5.59
N ILE A 84 -17.12 -2.49 4.47
CA ILE A 84 -15.79 -2.94 4.05
C ILE A 84 -14.75 -1.92 4.50
N VAL A 85 -13.73 -2.39 5.23
CA VAL A 85 -12.59 -1.59 5.68
C VAL A 85 -11.36 -2.00 4.87
N SER A 86 -10.82 -1.08 4.08
CA SER A 86 -9.63 -1.32 3.28
C SER A 86 -8.43 -0.54 3.81
N THR A 87 -7.27 -1.18 3.88
CA THR A 87 -6.02 -0.55 4.33
C THR A 87 -4.88 -0.76 3.33
N ALA A 88 -3.86 0.09 3.40
CA ALA A 88 -2.71 0.00 2.49
C ALA A 88 -1.67 -1.06 2.91
N THR A 89 -1.55 -1.37 4.21
CA THR A 89 -0.46 -2.20 4.75
C THR A 89 -0.94 -3.39 5.54
N LEU A 90 -0.14 -4.47 5.52
CA LEU A 90 -0.41 -5.70 6.26
C LEU A 90 -0.36 -5.48 7.79
N ALA A 91 0.54 -4.61 8.25
CA ALA A 91 0.64 -4.26 9.67
C ALA A 91 -0.66 -3.63 10.18
N LEU A 92 -1.26 -2.70 9.43
CA LEU A 92 -2.55 -2.10 9.77
C LEU A 92 -3.69 -3.12 9.74
N GLN A 93 -3.70 -4.04 8.76
CA GLN A 93 -4.70 -5.12 8.73
C GLN A 93 -4.64 -5.98 10.00
N ARG A 94 -3.44 -6.40 10.39
CA ARG A 94 -3.24 -7.18 11.62
C ARG A 94 -3.67 -6.41 12.86
N GLN A 95 -3.27 -5.14 12.98
CA GLN A 95 -3.67 -4.28 14.08
C GLN A 95 -5.20 -4.17 14.17
N ILE A 96 -5.88 -3.91 13.05
CA ILE A 96 -7.34 -3.81 13.02
C ILE A 96 -7.97 -5.11 13.47
N VAL A 97 -7.60 -6.24 12.86
CA VAL A 97 -8.27 -7.53 13.10
C VAL A 97 -7.93 -8.11 14.47
N ALA A 98 -6.67 -8.04 14.89
CA ALA A 98 -6.21 -8.69 16.13
C ALA A 98 -6.38 -7.82 17.39
N VAL A 99 -6.41 -6.48 17.23
CA VAL A 99 -6.35 -5.57 18.39
C VAL A 99 -7.53 -4.63 18.45
N ASP A 100 -7.75 -3.81 17.40
CA ASP A 100 -8.72 -2.71 17.47
C ASP A 100 -10.16 -3.21 17.35
N ALA A 101 -10.44 -4.09 16.38
CA ALA A 101 -11.78 -4.59 16.13
C ALA A 101 -12.35 -5.42 17.29
N PRO A 102 -11.62 -6.33 17.95
CA PRO A 102 -12.12 -7.04 19.13
C PRO A 102 -12.50 -6.10 20.28
N ARG A 103 -11.73 -5.04 20.51
CA ARG A 103 -12.04 -4.06 21.56
C ARG A 103 -13.30 -3.27 21.27
N VAL A 104 -13.49 -2.87 20.02
CA VAL A 104 -14.69 -2.14 19.59
C VAL A 104 -15.92 -3.07 19.62
N ALA A 105 -15.77 -4.31 19.12
CA ALA A 105 -16.85 -5.30 19.12
C ALA A 105 -17.36 -5.61 20.54
N GLU A 106 -16.45 -5.69 21.52
CA GLU A 106 -16.81 -5.88 22.92
C GLU A 106 -17.63 -4.71 23.46
N ALA A 107 -17.22 -3.46 23.20
CA ALA A 107 -17.97 -2.29 23.61
C ALA A 107 -19.37 -2.21 22.94
N VAL A 108 -19.48 -2.64 21.68
CA VAL A 108 -20.78 -2.76 20.99
C VAL A 108 -21.64 -3.85 21.62
N ARG A 109 -21.04 -5.01 21.95
CA ARG A 109 -21.72 -6.13 22.64
C ARG A 109 -22.30 -5.67 23.98
N GLU A 110 -21.50 -4.96 24.77
CA GLU A 110 -21.96 -4.44 26.08
C GLU A 110 -23.16 -3.48 25.94
N ARG A 111 -23.17 -2.65 24.90
CA ARG A 111 -24.22 -1.65 24.70
C ARG A 111 -25.46 -2.19 24.00
N TYR A 112 -25.33 -3.09 23.04
CA TYR A 112 -26.40 -3.55 22.15
C TYR A 112 -26.75 -5.03 22.31
N GLY A 113 -26.00 -5.80 23.11
CA GLY A 113 -26.20 -7.23 23.31
C GLY A 113 -25.84 -8.10 22.10
N ARG A 114 -25.22 -7.52 21.06
CA ARG A 114 -24.78 -8.20 19.83
C ARG A 114 -23.30 -7.91 19.60
N THR A 115 -22.51 -8.96 19.34
CA THR A 115 -21.10 -8.84 18.94
C THR A 115 -21.05 -8.71 17.42
N PRO A 116 -20.51 -7.62 16.87
CA PRO A 116 -20.26 -7.54 15.43
C PRO A 116 -19.22 -8.57 15.00
N GLU A 117 -19.50 -9.29 13.91
CA GLU A 117 -18.59 -10.26 13.31
C GLU A 117 -17.60 -9.56 12.37
N VAL A 118 -16.34 -9.93 12.46
CA VAL A 118 -15.24 -9.33 11.67
C VAL A 118 -14.51 -10.40 10.89
N ALA A 119 -14.36 -10.24 9.58
CA ALA A 119 -13.63 -11.15 8.73
C ALA A 119 -12.50 -10.45 7.95
N LEU A 120 -11.40 -11.17 7.72
CA LEU A 120 -10.29 -10.74 6.88
C LEU A 120 -10.34 -11.45 5.54
N VAL A 121 -10.34 -10.70 4.44
CA VAL A 121 -10.29 -11.24 3.08
C VAL A 121 -9.11 -10.68 2.31
N LYS A 122 -8.27 -11.57 1.80
CA LYS A 122 -7.15 -11.26 0.91
C LYS A 122 -7.30 -11.90 -0.47
N GLY A 123 -6.42 -11.55 -1.39
CA GLY A 123 -6.33 -12.20 -2.69
C GLY A 123 -6.06 -13.71 -2.54
N TRP A 124 -6.58 -14.51 -3.47
CA TRP A 124 -6.50 -15.98 -3.42
C TRP A 124 -5.07 -16.50 -3.28
N ASN A 125 -4.14 -15.87 -3.95
CA ASN A 125 -2.71 -16.20 -3.95
C ASN A 125 -1.97 -15.78 -2.65
N ASN A 126 -2.63 -15.10 -1.72
CA ASN A 126 -2.06 -14.83 -0.39
C ASN A 126 -2.29 -15.99 0.60
N TYR A 127 -3.04 -17.00 0.21
CA TYR A 127 -3.26 -18.19 1.03
C TYR A 127 -2.53 -19.40 0.46
N VAL A 128 -2.05 -20.27 1.37
CA VAL A 128 -1.50 -21.57 0.96
C VAL A 128 -2.61 -22.45 0.38
N CYS A 129 -2.31 -23.12 -0.72
CA CYS A 129 -3.18 -24.16 -1.28
C CYS A 129 -2.77 -25.51 -0.70
N LEU A 130 -3.56 -26.06 0.20
CA LEU A 130 -3.29 -27.36 0.84
C LEU A 130 -3.06 -28.47 -0.18
N ARG A 131 -3.81 -28.49 -1.28
CA ARG A 131 -3.64 -29.46 -2.36
C ARG A 131 -2.30 -29.31 -3.07
N LYS A 132 -1.87 -28.08 -3.38
CA LYS A 132 -0.57 -27.82 -4.03
C LYS A 132 0.58 -28.14 -3.08
N ALA A 133 0.47 -27.75 -1.82
CA ALA A 133 1.44 -28.10 -0.78
C ALA A 133 1.59 -29.62 -0.59
N ALA A 134 0.50 -30.39 -0.72
CA ALA A 134 0.51 -31.84 -0.68
C ALA A 134 0.96 -32.53 -1.99
N GLY A 135 1.42 -31.76 -3.00
CA GLY A 135 1.87 -32.31 -4.29
C GLY A 135 0.75 -32.64 -5.28
N GLY A 136 -0.47 -32.15 -5.06
CA GLY A 136 -1.64 -32.41 -5.92
C GLY A 136 -1.71 -31.55 -7.18
N TYR A 137 -0.66 -30.81 -7.52
CA TYR A 137 -0.46 -30.06 -8.75
C TYR A 137 0.87 -30.44 -9.40
N PRO A 138 1.02 -30.31 -10.72
CA PRO A 138 2.32 -30.48 -11.39
C PRO A 138 3.36 -29.55 -10.81
N GLU A 139 4.56 -30.06 -10.58
CA GLU A 139 5.70 -29.22 -10.19
C GLU A 139 6.04 -28.25 -11.33
N GLU A 140 6.04 -26.94 -11.05
CA GLU A 140 6.34 -25.91 -12.05
C GLU A 140 7.83 -25.78 -12.34
N ASP A 141 8.69 -26.11 -11.36
CA ASP A 141 10.16 -26.09 -11.48
C ASP A 141 10.80 -27.43 -11.14
N ALA A 142 11.65 -27.93 -12.04
CA ALA A 142 12.42 -29.17 -11.85
C ALA A 142 13.44 -29.13 -10.69
N LEU A 143 13.55 -28.02 -9.97
CA LEU A 143 14.47 -27.83 -8.86
C LEU A 143 14.07 -28.60 -7.58
N ILE A 144 12.83 -29.08 -7.48
CA ILE A 144 12.31 -29.76 -6.28
C ILE A 144 12.44 -31.28 -6.39
N SER A 145 12.44 -31.86 -7.58
CA SER A 145 12.56 -33.32 -7.75
C SER A 145 13.94 -33.88 -7.39
N ARG A 146 14.92 -33.03 -7.06
CA ARG A 146 16.26 -33.40 -6.60
C ARG A 146 16.50 -33.22 -5.10
N ALA A 147 15.54 -32.75 -4.34
CA ALA A 147 15.65 -32.56 -2.89
C ALA A 147 15.65 -33.90 -2.10
N SER A 148 15.43 -35.03 -2.77
CA SER A 148 15.46 -36.37 -2.17
C SER A 148 16.73 -37.16 -2.42
N GLY A 149 17.81 -36.55 -2.95
CA GLY A 149 19.08 -37.23 -3.22
C GLY A 149 20.29 -36.31 -3.25
N GLU A 150 21.17 -36.48 -2.30
CA GLU A 150 22.64 -36.30 -2.22
C GLU A 150 23.34 -35.02 -2.76
N TYR A 151 22.65 -33.94 -3.17
CA TYR A 151 23.29 -32.64 -3.44
C TYR A 151 22.52 -31.55 -2.69
N GLY A 152 23.23 -30.73 -1.93
CA GLY A 152 22.73 -29.70 -1.01
C GLY A 152 21.48 -28.99 -1.52
N ALA A 153 20.44 -28.96 -0.68
CA ALA A 153 19.18 -28.30 -0.95
C ALA A 153 19.44 -26.83 -1.33
N SER A 154 18.89 -26.37 -2.45
CA SER A 154 18.93 -24.94 -2.75
C SER A 154 18.13 -24.20 -1.69
N ALA A 155 18.50 -22.96 -1.35
CA ALA A 155 17.77 -22.13 -0.38
C ALA A 155 16.26 -22.12 -0.64
N THR A 156 15.82 -22.07 -1.89
CA THR A 156 14.41 -22.20 -2.28
C THR A 156 13.82 -23.57 -1.96
N GLY A 157 14.59 -24.64 -2.08
CA GLY A 157 14.13 -25.99 -1.72
C GLY A 157 13.85 -26.15 -0.22
N GLU A 158 14.72 -25.60 0.62
CA GLU A 158 14.52 -25.58 2.09
C GLU A 158 13.29 -24.75 2.48
N GLU A 159 13.10 -23.59 1.83
CA GLU A 159 11.90 -22.77 2.02
C GLU A 159 10.61 -23.55 1.67
N VAL A 160 10.59 -24.31 0.58
CA VAL A 160 9.41 -25.08 0.16
C VAL A 160 9.12 -26.22 1.12
N VAL A 161 10.13 -26.91 1.65
CA VAL A 161 9.94 -27.95 2.69
C VAL A 161 9.30 -27.32 3.92
N ARG A 162 9.85 -26.23 4.43
CA ARG A 162 9.30 -25.49 5.57
C ARG A 162 7.86 -25.04 5.32
N LEU A 163 7.57 -24.55 4.10
CA LEU A 163 6.20 -24.15 3.71
C LEU A 163 5.20 -25.30 3.75
N ARG A 164 5.60 -26.50 3.32
CA ARG A 164 4.75 -27.69 3.35
C ARG A 164 4.43 -28.13 4.79
N GLU A 165 5.42 -28.06 5.67
CA GLU A 165 5.22 -28.35 7.11
C GLU A 165 4.31 -27.31 7.74
N TRP A 166 4.57 -26.02 7.48
CA TRP A 166 3.74 -24.92 7.98
C TRP A 166 2.29 -25.00 7.47
N ALA A 167 2.07 -25.39 6.21
CA ALA A 167 0.73 -25.53 5.64
C ALA A 167 -0.16 -26.54 6.38
N MET A 168 0.45 -27.52 7.08
CA MET A 168 -0.27 -28.53 7.88
C MET A 168 -0.54 -28.07 9.31
N ALA A 169 0.11 -27.01 9.77
CA ALA A 169 0.05 -26.52 11.14
C ALA A 169 -0.67 -25.18 11.29
N THR A 170 -0.81 -24.42 10.20
CA THR A 170 -1.43 -23.09 10.22
C THR A 170 -2.94 -23.16 10.35
N ASP A 171 -3.53 -22.25 11.13
CA ASP A 171 -4.98 -22.09 11.26
C ASP A 171 -5.56 -21.15 10.19
N THR A 172 -4.76 -20.25 9.64
CA THR A 172 -5.19 -19.20 8.70
C THR A 172 -4.79 -19.47 7.26
N GLY A 173 -3.66 -20.15 7.07
CA GLY A 173 -3.03 -20.32 5.77
C GLY A 173 -2.56 -19.03 5.13
N ASP A 174 -2.57 -17.91 5.84
CA ASP A 174 -2.20 -16.59 5.36
C ASP A 174 -0.67 -16.44 5.29
N ARG A 175 -0.14 -16.09 4.12
CA ARG A 175 1.29 -15.88 3.89
C ARG A 175 1.94 -14.93 4.91
N ASP A 176 1.18 -13.95 5.37
CA ASP A 176 1.70 -12.91 6.26
C ASP A 176 1.93 -13.40 7.68
N ASP A 177 1.40 -14.58 8.05
CA ASP A 177 1.65 -15.23 9.33
C ASP A 177 2.96 -16.03 9.36
N LEU A 178 3.66 -16.11 8.22
CA LEU A 178 4.96 -16.77 8.11
C LEU A 178 6.07 -15.93 8.73
N VAL A 179 6.69 -16.47 9.79
CA VAL A 179 7.89 -15.89 10.42
C VAL A 179 8.95 -16.98 10.58
N PRO A 180 10.14 -16.84 10.01
CA PRO A 180 10.54 -15.83 9.02
C PRO A 180 9.82 -15.99 7.68
N GLY A 181 9.69 -14.91 6.91
CA GLY A 181 9.08 -14.91 5.58
C GLY A 181 9.80 -15.82 4.58
N VAL A 182 9.23 -15.97 3.40
CA VAL A 182 9.77 -16.78 2.30
C VAL A 182 9.82 -15.97 1.00
N SER A 183 10.65 -16.40 0.07
CA SER A 183 10.74 -15.81 -1.26
C SER A 183 9.43 -16.01 -2.06
N ASP A 184 9.13 -15.07 -2.97
CA ASP A 184 7.98 -15.19 -3.88
C ASP A 184 8.05 -16.43 -4.74
N ARG A 185 9.27 -16.89 -5.07
CA ARG A 185 9.51 -18.10 -5.83
C ARG A 185 9.09 -19.35 -5.06
N ALA A 186 9.45 -19.43 -3.78
CA ALA A 186 9.03 -20.53 -2.91
C ALA A 186 7.53 -20.51 -2.65
N TRP A 187 6.95 -19.32 -2.40
CA TRP A 187 5.53 -19.17 -2.15
C TRP A 187 4.66 -19.63 -3.34
N ARG A 188 5.05 -19.33 -4.58
CA ARG A 188 4.38 -19.80 -5.79
C ARG A 188 4.30 -21.31 -5.91
N GLN A 189 5.20 -22.07 -5.24
CA GLN A 189 5.15 -23.53 -5.24
C GLN A 189 4.03 -24.12 -4.38
N VAL A 190 3.47 -23.33 -3.48
CA VAL A 190 2.40 -23.77 -2.54
C VAL A 190 1.11 -22.93 -2.67
N SER A 191 1.08 -21.91 -3.50
CA SER A 191 -0.11 -21.07 -3.73
C SER A 191 -0.64 -21.21 -5.16
N VAL A 192 -1.91 -20.86 -5.37
CA VAL A 192 -2.57 -20.84 -6.68
C VAL A 192 -3.39 -19.57 -6.84
N ALA A 193 -3.50 -19.05 -8.06
CA ALA A 193 -4.47 -18.01 -8.38
C ALA A 193 -5.88 -18.63 -8.53
N LYS A 194 -6.93 -17.82 -8.35
CA LYS A 194 -8.31 -18.31 -8.46
C LYS A 194 -8.62 -19.02 -9.80
N PRO A 195 -8.18 -18.52 -10.97
CA PRO A 195 -8.40 -19.20 -12.26
C PRO A 195 -7.69 -20.56 -12.37
N GLU A 196 -6.62 -20.78 -11.61
CA GLU A 196 -5.83 -22.02 -11.58
C GLU A 196 -6.43 -23.08 -10.66
N CYS A 197 -7.36 -22.68 -9.78
CA CYS A 197 -7.96 -23.55 -8.78
C CYS A 197 -8.99 -24.50 -9.42
N ILE A 198 -8.98 -25.77 -9.02
CA ILE A 198 -9.97 -26.77 -9.47
C ILE A 198 -11.39 -26.55 -8.89
N GLY A 199 -11.55 -25.58 -8.01
CA GLY A 199 -12.85 -25.13 -7.51
C GLY A 199 -13.61 -26.20 -6.73
N ALA A 200 -14.87 -26.42 -7.12
CA ALA A 200 -15.77 -27.35 -6.42
C ALA A 200 -15.31 -28.82 -6.43
N LYS A 201 -14.46 -29.22 -7.39
CA LYS A 201 -13.92 -30.59 -7.47
C LYS A 201 -12.73 -30.82 -6.53
N CYS A 202 -12.30 -29.82 -5.73
CA CYS A 202 -11.14 -29.94 -4.85
C CYS A 202 -11.48 -30.80 -3.61
N PRO A 203 -10.75 -31.90 -3.34
CA PRO A 203 -10.98 -32.71 -2.15
C PRO A 203 -10.67 -31.95 -0.83
N MET A 204 -9.83 -30.90 -0.89
CA MET A 204 -9.48 -30.07 0.27
C MET A 204 -10.41 -28.85 0.43
N ARG A 205 -11.56 -28.80 -0.28
CA ARG A 205 -12.44 -27.61 -0.26
C ARG A 205 -12.95 -27.28 1.15
N GLY A 206 -13.28 -28.28 1.95
CA GLY A 206 -13.80 -28.08 3.32
C GLY A 206 -12.81 -27.47 4.30
N SER A 207 -11.51 -27.53 4.01
CA SER A 207 -10.42 -26.92 4.78
C SER A 207 -9.67 -25.84 3.99
N CYS A 208 -10.23 -25.39 2.87
CA CYS A 208 -9.57 -24.46 1.98
C CYS A 208 -9.61 -23.02 2.54
N PHE A 209 -8.48 -22.49 2.97
CA PHE A 209 -8.38 -21.17 3.62
C PHE A 209 -9.03 -20.03 2.85
N PRO A 210 -8.77 -19.82 1.54
CA PRO A 210 -9.43 -18.73 0.81
C PRO A 210 -10.95 -18.93 0.64
N VAL A 211 -11.46 -20.17 0.73
CA VAL A 211 -12.91 -20.45 0.72
C VAL A 211 -13.50 -20.09 2.08
N LEU A 212 -12.90 -20.59 3.17
CA LEU A 212 -13.35 -20.30 4.55
C LEU A 212 -13.32 -18.80 4.85
N ALA A 213 -12.27 -18.09 4.42
CA ALA A 213 -12.18 -16.64 4.58
C ALA A 213 -13.32 -15.89 3.87
N ARG A 214 -13.76 -16.36 2.70
CA ARG A 214 -14.89 -15.75 1.97
C ARG A 214 -16.23 -16.12 2.57
N GLU A 215 -16.41 -17.36 3.02
CA GLU A 215 -17.62 -17.79 3.73
C GLU A 215 -17.79 -16.97 5.02
N ALA A 216 -16.72 -16.77 5.79
CA ALA A 216 -16.75 -15.90 6.96
C ALA A 216 -17.09 -14.43 6.60
N ALA A 217 -16.59 -13.92 5.47
CA ALA A 217 -16.89 -12.56 5.03
C ALA A 217 -18.35 -12.37 4.60
N GLU A 218 -19.01 -13.41 4.06
CA GLU A 218 -20.44 -13.35 3.72
C GLU A 218 -21.35 -13.22 4.95
N GLU A 219 -20.88 -13.61 6.12
CA GLU A 219 -21.62 -13.50 7.37
C GLU A 219 -21.18 -12.28 8.21
N ALA A 220 -20.00 -11.72 7.94
CA ALA A 220 -19.43 -10.65 8.74
C ALA A 220 -20.16 -9.30 8.57
N ASP A 221 -20.20 -8.54 9.66
CA ASP A 221 -20.65 -7.13 9.69
C ASP A 221 -19.55 -6.19 9.15
N ILE A 222 -18.29 -6.51 9.47
CA ILE A 222 -17.12 -5.76 9.03
C ILE A 222 -16.19 -6.69 8.25
N VAL A 223 -15.87 -6.34 7.02
CA VAL A 223 -14.90 -7.07 6.20
C VAL A 223 -13.64 -6.23 6.02
N VAL A 224 -12.53 -6.72 6.57
CA VAL A 224 -11.22 -6.07 6.41
C VAL A 224 -10.52 -6.62 5.17
N THR A 225 -9.92 -5.74 4.38
CA THR A 225 -9.21 -6.11 3.15
C THR A 225 -8.10 -5.10 2.82
N ASN A 226 -7.47 -5.20 1.64
CA ASN A 226 -6.49 -4.24 1.15
C ASN A 226 -6.96 -3.51 -0.12
N HIS A 227 -6.25 -2.42 -0.47
CA HIS A 227 -6.60 -1.61 -1.64
C HIS A 227 -6.51 -2.37 -2.97
N SER A 228 -5.61 -3.36 -3.08
CA SER A 228 -5.55 -4.21 -4.29
C SER A 228 -6.82 -5.02 -4.48
N MET A 229 -7.46 -5.48 -3.39
CA MET A 229 -8.74 -6.17 -3.47
C MET A 229 -9.87 -5.23 -3.91
N LEU A 230 -9.83 -3.95 -3.51
CA LEU A 230 -10.74 -2.94 -4.06
C LEU A 230 -10.51 -2.73 -5.56
N GLY A 231 -9.26 -2.79 -6.02
CA GLY A 231 -8.93 -2.77 -7.44
C GLY A 231 -9.54 -3.95 -8.20
N VAL A 232 -9.47 -5.16 -7.66
CA VAL A 232 -10.15 -6.33 -8.26
C VAL A 232 -11.67 -6.16 -8.20
N GLN A 233 -12.21 -5.66 -7.07
CA GLN A 233 -13.65 -5.41 -6.92
C GLN A 233 -14.19 -4.37 -7.91
N SER A 234 -13.37 -3.38 -8.32
CA SER A 234 -13.74 -2.37 -9.31
C SER A 234 -13.81 -2.91 -10.75
N THR A 235 -13.50 -4.19 -10.96
CA THR A 235 -13.69 -4.87 -12.24
C THR A 235 -15.08 -5.51 -12.35
N LYS A 236 -15.38 -6.11 -13.48
CA LYS A 236 -16.66 -6.80 -13.72
C LYS A 236 -16.83 -8.10 -12.92
N THR A 237 -15.78 -8.59 -12.26
CA THR A 237 -15.82 -9.83 -11.46
C THR A 237 -15.65 -9.49 -9.98
N PRO A 238 -16.73 -9.25 -9.24
CA PRO A 238 -16.67 -8.94 -7.81
C PRO A 238 -16.11 -10.12 -7.00
N VAL A 239 -15.30 -9.81 -6.00
CA VAL A 239 -14.61 -10.79 -5.14
C VAL A 239 -14.84 -10.57 -3.64
N LEU A 240 -15.44 -9.43 -3.28
CA LEU A 240 -15.87 -9.09 -1.94
C LEU A 240 -17.40 -9.17 -1.84
N PRO A 241 -17.98 -9.45 -0.66
CA PRO A 241 -19.42 -9.46 -0.47
C PRO A 241 -20.03 -8.06 -0.68
N GLU A 242 -21.32 -8.01 -0.93
CA GLU A 242 -22.05 -6.72 -1.00
C GLU A 242 -21.94 -5.96 0.32
N SER A 243 -21.76 -4.65 0.20
CA SER A 243 -21.63 -3.74 1.34
C SER A 243 -22.38 -2.44 1.08
N ALA A 244 -22.83 -1.79 2.13
CA ALA A 244 -23.47 -0.49 2.04
C ALA A 244 -22.50 0.68 2.27
N ALA A 245 -21.31 0.40 2.79
CA ALA A 245 -20.30 1.42 3.04
C ALA A 245 -18.85 0.90 2.87
N PHE A 246 -17.95 1.83 2.59
CA PHE A 246 -16.52 1.63 2.57
C PHE A 246 -15.80 2.59 3.53
N VAL A 247 -14.83 2.06 4.27
CA VAL A 247 -13.81 2.85 4.96
C VAL A 247 -12.48 2.53 4.32
N VAL A 248 -11.80 3.54 3.80
CA VAL A 248 -10.49 3.40 3.14
C VAL A 248 -9.45 4.13 3.99
N ASP A 249 -8.66 3.36 4.74
CA ASP A 249 -7.57 3.89 5.56
C ASP A 249 -6.29 3.96 4.72
N GLU A 250 -5.49 4.99 4.94
CA GLU A 250 -4.36 5.38 4.08
C GLU A 250 -4.81 5.60 2.62
N ALA A 251 -5.94 6.30 2.45
CA ALA A 251 -6.64 6.50 1.19
C ALA A 251 -5.79 7.20 0.10
N HIS A 252 -4.72 7.89 0.49
CA HIS A 252 -3.77 8.50 -0.45
C HIS A 252 -3.07 7.47 -1.37
N GLU A 253 -3.02 6.19 -0.96
CA GLU A 253 -2.46 5.10 -1.77
C GLU A 253 -3.49 4.41 -2.68
N LEU A 254 -4.80 4.65 -2.48
CA LEU A 254 -5.85 3.87 -3.14
C LEU A 254 -5.71 3.87 -4.67
N ALA A 255 -5.65 5.04 -5.29
CA ALA A 255 -5.61 5.16 -6.75
C ALA A 255 -4.37 4.48 -7.36
N ASP A 256 -3.20 4.64 -6.73
CA ASP A 256 -1.96 4.01 -7.21
C ASP A 256 -1.96 2.49 -6.99
N ARG A 257 -2.52 1.99 -5.88
CA ARG A 257 -2.67 0.56 -5.63
C ARG A 257 -3.65 -0.10 -6.59
N VAL A 258 -4.76 0.58 -6.89
CA VAL A 258 -5.74 0.12 -7.88
C VAL A 258 -5.12 0.14 -9.28
N THR A 259 -4.44 1.21 -9.67
CA THR A 259 -3.70 1.28 -10.93
C THR A 259 -2.69 0.14 -11.05
N GLY A 260 -1.89 -0.10 -10.01
CA GLY A 260 -0.93 -1.20 -9.98
C GLY A 260 -1.58 -2.58 -10.10
N GLN A 261 -2.74 -2.79 -9.46
CA GLN A 261 -3.49 -4.04 -9.56
C GLN A 261 -4.07 -4.28 -10.98
N LEU A 262 -4.41 -3.21 -11.70
CA LEU A 262 -4.96 -3.25 -13.05
C LEU A 262 -3.86 -3.15 -14.13
N THR A 263 -2.60 -3.02 -13.73
CA THR A 263 -1.45 -3.04 -14.65
C THR A 263 -1.20 -4.45 -15.13
N VAL A 264 -1.14 -4.63 -16.42
CA VAL A 264 -0.77 -5.89 -17.06
C VAL A 264 0.65 -5.83 -17.61
N SER A 265 1.28 -7.01 -17.71
CA SER A 265 2.60 -7.16 -18.33
C SER A 265 2.65 -8.42 -19.19
N LEU A 266 3.40 -8.35 -20.27
CA LEU A 266 3.65 -9.46 -21.19
C LEU A 266 5.13 -9.55 -21.51
N SER A 267 5.71 -10.74 -21.28
CA SER A 267 7.12 -11.03 -21.54
C SER A 267 7.28 -12.41 -22.19
N LYS A 268 8.44 -12.65 -22.82
CA LYS A 268 8.80 -13.98 -23.34
C LYS A 268 8.78 -15.04 -22.23
N SER A 269 9.14 -14.67 -21.00
CA SER A 269 9.16 -15.62 -19.87
C SER A 269 7.76 -16.15 -19.53
N ASP A 270 6.71 -15.34 -19.69
CA ASP A 270 5.33 -15.73 -19.46
C ASP A 270 4.89 -16.76 -20.49
N VAL A 271 5.17 -16.50 -21.77
CA VAL A 271 4.90 -17.41 -22.89
C VAL A 271 5.65 -18.72 -22.72
N SER A 272 6.97 -18.67 -22.44
CA SER A 272 7.81 -19.86 -22.25
C SER A 272 7.37 -20.71 -21.04
N SER A 273 6.86 -20.06 -20.00
CA SER A 273 6.31 -20.75 -18.82
C SER A 273 5.04 -21.50 -19.14
N LEU A 274 4.14 -20.89 -19.92
CA LEU A 274 2.94 -21.56 -20.42
C LEU A 274 3.30 -22.71 -21.37
N ALA A 275 4.22 -22.51 -22.32
CA ALA A 275 4.65 -23.55 -23.26
C ALA A 275 5.19 -24.80 -22.55
N ARG A 276 5.91 -24.64 -21.45
CA ARG A 276 6.37 -25.77 -20.61
C ARG A 276 5.21 -26.55 -19.99
N LEU A 277 4.17 -25.86 -19.51
CA LEU A 277 2.97 -26.52 -18.98
C LEU A 277 2.20 -27.29 -20.06
N LEU A 278 2.06 -26.72 -21.26
CA LEU A 278 1.41 -27.34 -22.40
C LEU A 278 2.12 -28.64 -22.84
N ARG A 279 3.46 -28.59 -22.98
CA ARG A 279 4.25 -29.77 -23.33
C ARG A 279 4.12 -30.92 -22.33
N ARG A 280 4.00 -30.62 -21.03
CA ARG A 280 3.75 -31.65 -20.01
C ARG A 280 2.40 -32.36 -20.18
N GLN A 281 1.45 -31.71 -20.84
CA GLN A 281 0.13 -32.26 -21.18
C GLN A 281 0.05 -32.76 -22.63
N SER A 282 1.21 -32.90 -23.30
CA SER A 282 1.31 -33.33 -24.71
C SER A 282 0.62 -32.40 -25.69
N ILE A 283 0.46 -31.13 -25.37
CA ILE A 283 -0.03 -30.09 -26.30
C ILE A 283 1.20 -29.45 -26.96
N LEU A 284 1.12 -29.29 -28.27
CA LEU A 284 2.16 -28.59 -29.05
C LEU A 284 2.13 -27.09 -28.71
N ALA A 285 3.32 -26.51 -28.50
CA ALA A 285 3.46 -25.11 -28.15
C ALA A 285 4.48 -24.38 -29.04
N THR A 286 4.87 -24.98 -30.16
CA THR A 286 5.93 -24.46 -31.04
C THR A 286 5.58 -23.08 -31.60
N GLU A 287 4.35 -22.92 -32.10
CA GLU A 287 3.89 -21.67 -32.72
C GLU A 287 3.74 -20.57 -31.65
N LEU A 288 3.26 -20.94 -30.46
CA LEU A 288 3.17 -20.01 -29.33
C LEU A 288 4.56 -19.55 -28.87
N GLU A 289 5.56 -20.45 -28.82
CA GLU A 289 6.95 -20.07 -28.49
C GLU A 289 7.54 -19.16 -29.57
N ALA A 290 7.29 -19.45 -30.85
CA ALA A 290 7.71 -18.59 -31.96
C ALA A 290 7.09 -17.18 -31.86
N ALA A 291 5.79 -17.09 -31.52
CA ALA A 291 5.14 -15.81 -31.28
C ALA A 291 5.76 -15.05 -30.07
N GLY A 292 6.22 -15.77 -29.04
CA GLY A 292 6.93 -15.17 -27.91
C GLY A 292 8.34 -14.68 -28.27
N GLU A 293 9.02 -15.34 -29.20
CA GLU A 293 10.32 -14.89 -29.73
C GLU A 293 10.17 -13.64 -30.59
N GLU A 294 9.21 -13.67 -31.50
CA GLU A 294 8.88 -12.54 -32.35
C GLU A 294 8.49 -11.30 -31.55
N LEU A 295 7.71 -11.45 -30.47
CA LEU A 295 7.37 -10.33 -29.59
C LEU A 295 8.64 -9.63 -29.09
N VAL A 296 9.66 -10.39 -28.66
CA VAL A 296 10.92 -9.80 -28.17
C VAL A 296 11.65 -9.09 -29.30
N GLU A 297 11.77 -9.72 -30.47
CA GLU A 297 12.43 -9.10 -31.63
C GLU A 297 11.78 -7.75 -31.97
N VAL A 298 10.44 -7.70 -31.99
CA VAL A 298 9.70 -6.46 -32.22
C VAL A 298 9.91 -5.44 -31.09
N LEU A 299 9.86 -5.88 -29.82
CA LEU A 299 10.06 -4.96 -28.69
C LEU A 299 11.47 -4.36 -28.64
N ASP A 300 12.47 -5.12 -29.09
CA ASP A 300 13.89 -4.66 -29.10
C ASP A 300 14.18 -3.63 -30.19
N GLU A 301 13.28 -3.47 -31.20
CA GLU A 301 13.36 -2.40 -32.20
C GLU A 301 13.00 -1.01 -31.63
N PHE A 302 12.35 -0.96 -30.47
CA PHE A 302 11.89 0.29 -29.84
C PHE A 302 12.67 0.61 -28.56
N ASP A 303 12.77 1.90 -28.24
CA ASP A 303 13.37 2.36 -27.00
C ASP A 303 12.46 2.03 -25.79
N GLU A 304 13.11 1.88 -24.61
CA GLU A 304 12.39 1.79 -23.32
C GLU A 304 11.61 3.07 -23.05
N GLY A 305 10.37 2.93 -22.60
CA GLY A 305 9.52 4.04 -22.22
C GLY A 305 8.11 3.94 -22.78
N ARG A 306 7.38 5.04 -22.64
CA ARG A 306 5.97 5.13 -23.05
C ARG A 306 5.83 5.04 -24.58
N LEU A 307 4.85 4.26 -25.00
CA LEU A 307 4.37 4.25 -26.37
C LEU A 307 3.16 5.19 -26.47
N GLU A 308 3.17 6.12 -27.43
CA GLU A 308 2.00 6.99 -27.69
C GLU A 308 0.85 6.20 -28.34
N GLU A 309 1.21 5.32 -29.26
CA GLU A 309 0.35 4.35 -29.93
C GLU A 309 1.12 3.05 -30.07
N LEU A 310 0.42 1.93 -30.15
CA LEU A 310 1.08 0.67 -30.45
C LEU A 310 1.55 0.68 -31.91
N PRO A 311 2.86 0.48 -32.19
CA PRO A 311 3.36 0.38 -33.56
C PRO A 311 2.73 -0.80 -34.29
N ALA A 312 2.48 -0.66 -35.60
CA ALA A 312 1.84 -1.71 -36.40
C ALA A 312 2.54 -3.09 -36.29
N PRO A 313 3.90 -3.21 -36.30
CA PRO A 313 4.55 -4.51 -36.09
C PRO A 313 4.20 -5.16 -34.75
N LEU A 314 4.03 -4.35 -33.69
CA LEU A 314 3.66 -4.85 -32.37
C LEU A 314 2.18 -5.31 -32.34
N VAL A 315 1.29 -4.59 -32.99
CA VAL A 315 -0.13 -5.00 -33.14
C VAL A 315 -0.23 -6.31 -33.90
N ASP A 316 0.55 -6.49 -34.98
CA ASP A 316 0.57 -7.72 -35.78
C ASP A 316 1.11 -8.91 -34.95
N SER A 317 2.20 -8.72 -34.20
CA SER A 317 2.77 -9.74 -33.32
C SER A 317 1.81 -10.15 -32.21
N LEU A 318 1.18 -9.18 -31.53
CA LEU A 318 0.17 -9.43 -30.48
C LEU A 318 -1.08 -10.14 -31.05
N SER A 319 -1.51 -9.78 -32.26
CA SER A 319 -2.68 -10.41 -32.92
C SER A 319 -2.41 -11.88 -33.27
N ARG A 320 -1.20 -12.20 -33.74
CA ARG A 320 -0.77 -13.59 -33.96
C ARG A 320 -0.71 -14.36 -32.65
N MET A 321 -0.08 -13.78 -31.62
CA MET A 321 -0.02 -14.40 -30.30
C MET A 321 -1.42 -14.69 -29.74
N LEU A 322 -2.39 -13.77 -29.93
CA LEU A 322 -3.78 -13.98 -29.51
C LEU A 322 -4.40 -15.18 -30.25
N GLY A 323 -4.16 -15.30 -31.55
CA GLY A 323 -4.63 -16.45 -32.34
C GLY A 323 -4.08 -17.77 -31.80
N GLU A 324 -2.78 -17.85 -31.53
CA GLU A 324 -2.14 -19.04 -30.95
C GLU A 324 -2.67 -19.36 -29.54
N LEU A 325 -2.86 -18.34 -28.70
CA LEU A 325 -3.44 -18.52 -27.36
C LEU A 325 -4.90 -19.03 -27.42
N GLN A 326 -5.68 -18.57 -28.39
CA GLN A 326 -7.04 -19.05 -28.60
C GLN A 326 -7.07 -20.51 -29.05
N GLN A 327 -6.18 -20.91 -29.97
CA GLN A 327 -6.05 -22.32 -30.37
C GLN A 327 -5.64 -23.20 -29.17
N VAL A 328 -4.61 -22.78 -28.42
CA VAL A 328 -4.17 -23.49 -27.21
C VAL A 328 -5.28 -23.61 -26.18
N ARG A 329 -6.12 -22.60 -26.04
CA ARG A 329 -7.30 -22.63 -25.15
C ARG A 329 -8.28 -23.73 -25.55
N GLU A 330 -8.53 -23.92 -26.83
CA GLU A 330 -9.38 -25.01 -27.34
C GLU A 330 -8.75 -26.37 -27.06
N ASP A 331 -7.45 -26.54 -27.35
CA ASP A 331 -6.72 -27.79 -27.10
C ASP A 331 -6.72 -28.17 -25.60
N VAL A 332 -6.57 -27.19 -24.70
CA VAL A 332 -6.64 -27.41 -23.25
C VAL A 332 -8.07 -27.79 -22.83
N ASN A 333 -9.10 -27.19 -23.40
CA ASN A 333 -10.48 -27.54 -23.08
C ASN A 333 -10.83 -28.96 -23.49
N ASP A 334 -10.26 -29.47 -24.59
CA ASP A 334 -10.46 -30.82 -25.11
C ASP A 334 -9.74 -31.91 -24.32
N LEU A 335 -8.83 -31.55 -23.40
CA LEU A 335 -8.20 -32.50 -22.47
C LEU A 335 -9.25 -33.19 -21.61
N GLY A 336 -9.17 -34.53 -21.52
CA GLY A 336 -10.03 -35.30 -20.64
C GLY A 336 -9.64 -35.20 -19.15
N ASP A 337 -10.64 -35.20 -18.28
CA ASP A 337 -10.49 -35.26 -16.82
C ASP A 337 -10.30 -36.73 -16.37
N LYS A 338 -9.16 -37.36 -16.71
CA LYS A 338 -8.92 -38.81 -16.46
C LYS A 338 -8.82 -39.15 -14.97
N ASP A 339 -8.22 -38.27 -14.19
CA ASP A 339 -8.05 -38.40 -12.75
C ASP A 339 -7.93 -37.00 -12.11
N GLU A 340 -7.77 -36.98 -10.79
CA GLU A 340 -7.64 -35.70 -10.05
C GLU A 340 -6.37 -34.93 -10.41
N ALA A 341 -5.26 -35.59 -10.72
CA ALA A 341 -4.01 -34.93 -11.11
C ALA A 341 -4.15 -34.29 -12.51
N ALA A 342 -4.78 -35.00 -13.45
CA ALA A 342 -5.10 -34.49 -14.78
C ALA A 342 -6.05 -33.30 -14.71
N THR A 343 -7.08 -33.35 -13.85
CA THR A 343 -8.00 -32.24 -13.60
C THR A 343 -7.27 -31.01 -13.05
N ALA A 344 -6.35 -31.20 -12.10
CA ALA A 344 -5.57 -30.10 -11.54
C ALA A 344 -4.61 -29.49 -12.57
N ALA A 345 -3.91 -30.33 -13.35
CA ALA A 345 -3.03 -29.89 -14.43
C ALA A 345 -3.77 -29.09 -15.51
N LYS A 346 -4.93 -29.58 -15.94
CA LYS A 346 -5.81 -28.89 -16.89
C LYS A 346 -6.27 -27.53 -16.35
N SER A 347 -6.71 -27.48 -15.08
CA SER A 347 -7.18 -26.24 -14.44
C SER A 347 -6.07 -25.19 -14.35
N LEU A 348 -4.87 -25.60 -13.92
CA LEU A 348 -3.69 -24.74 -13.86
C LEU A 348 -3.37 -24.17 -15.25
N THR A 349 -3.26 -25.04 -16.25
CA THR A 349 -2.91 -24.60 -17.62
C THR A 349 -3.98 -23.70 -18.20
N ARG A 350 -5.26 -24.05 -18.04
CA ARG A 350 -6.38 -23.20 -18.48
C ARG A 350 -6.33 -21.82 -17.83
N GLY A 351 -6.07 -21.74 -16.51
CA GLY A 351 -5.93 -20.48 -15.81
C GLY A 351 -4.80 -19.61 -16.36
N ARG A 352 -3.66 -20.21 -16.70
CA ARG A 352 -2.52 -19.53 -17.32
C ARG A 352 -2.81 -19.05 -18.74
N VAL A 353 -3.46 -19.87 -19.55
CA VAL A 353 -3.89 -19.49 -20.91
C VAL A 353 -4.83 -18.29 -20.85
N MET A 354 -5.88 -18.36 -20.00
CA MET A 354 -6.84 -17.27 -19.86
C MET A 354 -6.19 -15.97 -19.40
N ALA A 355 -5.26 -16.04 -18.44
CA ALA A 355 -4.54 -14.85 -17.97
C ALA A 355 -3.72 -14.18 -19.09
N LEU A 356 -3.08 -14.94 -19.97
CA LEU A 356 -2.36 -14.38 -21.12
C LEU A 356 -3.30 -13.87 -22.20
N VAL A 357 -4.43 -14.55 -22.47
CA VAL A 357 -5.48 -14.05 -23.38
C VAL A 357 -5.97 -12.69 -22.89
N ASP A 358 -6.35 -12.57 -21.61
CA ASP A 358 -6.85 -11.32 -21.03
C ASP A 358 -5.83 -10.18 -21.16
N VAL A 359 -4.53 -10.47 -20.94
CA VAL A 359 -3.44 -9.49 -21.11
C VAL A 359 -3.33 -9.02 -22.56
N VAL A 360 -3.31 -9.95 -23.53
CA VAL A 360 -3.16 -9.60 -24.95
C VAL A 360 -4.40 -8.88 -25.47
N GLU A 361 -5.60 -9.30 -25.07
CA GLU A 361 -6.86 -8.61 -25.42
C GLU A 361 -6.89 -7.19 -24.86
N GLN A 362 -6.42 -6.98 -23.63
CA GLN A 362 -6.32 -5.65 -23.04
C GLN A 362 -5.33 -4.75 -23.79
N LEU A 363 -4.17 -5.29 -24.19
CA LEU A 363 -3.18 -4.58 -25.00
C LEU A 363 -3.72 -4.19 -26.38
N LEU A 364 -4.55 -5.02 -26.99
CA LEU A 364 -5.17 -4.77 -28.30
C LEU A 364 -6.51 -4.01 -28.22
N SER A 365 -6.95 -3.63 -27.01
CA SER A 365 -8.25 -3.00 -26.80
C SER A 365 -8.33 -1.58 -27.38
N GLU A 366 -9.55 -1.13 -27.68
CA GLU A 366 -9.82 0.27 -28.05
C GLU A 366 -9.40 1.28 -26.96
N ASP A 367 -9.33 0.84 -25.70
CA ASP A 367 -8.90 1.69 -24.60
C ASP A 367 -7.44 2.15 -24.74
N VAL A 368 -6.59 1.34 -25.37
CA VAL A 368 -5.21 1.72 -25.71
C VAL A 368 -5.20 2.78 -26.82
N THR A 369 -5.95 2.57 -27.91
CA THR A 369 -6.01 3.52 -29.02
C THR A 369 -6.67 4.84 -28.64
N GLN A 370 -7.58 4.82 -27.66
CA GLN A 370 -8.24 6.01 -27.13
C GLN A 370 -7.44 6.69 -25.98
N GLY A 371 -6.25 6.16 -25.65
CA GLY A 371 -5.39 6.71 -24.60
C GLY A 371 -5.91 6.53 -23.17
N ARG A 372 -6.94 5.69 -22.94
CA ARG A 372 -7.42 5.35 -21.60
C ARG A 372 -6.52 4.34 -20.90
N ILE A 373 -5.82 3.50 -21.65
CA ILE A 373 -4.77 2.60 -21.19
C ILE A 373 -3.45 3.08 -21.78
N VAL A 374 -2.43 3.17 -20.95
CA VAL A 374 -1.08 3.65 -21.31
C VAL A 374 -0.17 2.44 -21.49
N PRO A 375 0.29 2.14 -22.72
CA PRO A 375 1.28 1.11 -22.97
C PRO A 375 2.71 1.65 -22.83
N TRP A 376 3.65 0.81 -22.39
CA TRP A 376 5.08 1.12 -22.38
C TRP A 376 5.95 -0.12 -22.44
N ILE A 377 7.18 0.06 -22.92
CA ILE A 377 8.23 -0.96 -22.90
C ILE A 377 9.11 -0.73 -21.68
N ALA A 378 9.36 -1.80 -20.94
CA ALA A 378 10.32 -1.82 -19.84
C ALA A 378 11.42 -2.85 -20.12
N ARG A 379 12.64 -2.57 -19.60
CA ARG A 379 13.76 -3.52 -19.63
C ARG A 379 14.20 -3.85 -18.21
N ASP A 380 14.40 -5.14 -17.94
CA ASP A 380 14.92 -5.58 -16.65
C ASP A 380 16.44 -5.33 -16.54
N ALA A 381 17.02 -5.69 -15.38
CA ALA A 381 18.45 -5.52 -15.14
C ALA A 381 19.35 -6.35 -16.09
N ASP A 382 18.81 -7.42 -16.68
CA ASP A 382 19.47 -8.27 -17.66
C ASP A 382 19.22 -7.78 -19.10
N GLY A 383 18.52 -6.65 -19.28
CA GLY A 383 18.19 -6.05 -20.59
C GLY A 383 17.05 -6.73 -21.33
N ARG A 384 16.25 -7.59 -20.66
CA ARG A 384 15.12 -8.26 -21.29
C ARG A 384 13.93 -7.34 -21.40
N SER A 385 13.37 -7.22 -22.61
CA SER A 385 12.21 -6.38 -22.89
C SER A 385 10.91 -7.03 -22.46
N SER A 386 9.97 -6.21 -21.97
CA SER A 386 8.60 -6.58 -21.64
C SER A 386 7.65 -5.42 -21.99
N LEU A 387 6.44 -5.77 -22.42
CA LEU A 387 5.38 -4.82 -22.72
C LEU A 387 4.46 -4.72 -21.50
N HIS A 388 4.16 -3.50 -21.08
CA HIS A 388 3.26 -3.22 -19.97
C HIS A 388 2.13 -2.32 -20.42
N ALA A 389 1.01 -2.38 -19.71
CA ALA A 389 -0.08 -1.41 -19.89
C ALA A 389 -0.85 -1.21 -18.58
N ALA A 390 -1.25 0.04 -18.32
CA ALA A 390 -2.05 0.39 -17.15
C ALA A 390 -3.11 1.43 -17.48
N PRO A 391 -4.22 1.48 -16.72
CA PRO A 391 -5.19 2.57 -16.83
C PRO A 391 -4.52 3.92 -16.57
N LEU A 392 -4.80 4.91 -17.41
CA LEU A 392 -4.38 6.29 -17.20
C LEU A 392 -4.98 6.85 -15.91
N ASP A 393 -6.25 6.53 -15.68
CA ASP A 393 -7.07 6.97 -14.56
C ASP A 393 -8.01 5.84 -14.11
N VAL A 394 -8.13 5.66 -12.81
CA VAL A 394 -9.00 4.66 -12.18
C VAL A 394 -10.21 5.27 -11.49
N SER A 395 -10.34 6.60 -11.52
CA SER A 395 -11.38 7.33 -10.81
C SER A 395 -12.80 6.94 -11.25
N ALA A 396 -13.01 6.71 -12.56
CA ALA A 396 -14.29 6.26 -13.10
C ALA A 396 -14.64 4.84 -12.60
N SER A 397 -13.68 3.91 -12.63
CA SER A 397 -13.89 2.54 -12.14
C SER A 397 -14.21 2.52 -10.63
N LEU A 398 -13.56 3.37 -9.86
CA LEU A 398 -13.84 3.52 -8.42
C LEU A 398 -15.24 4.12 -8.20
N ALA A 399 -15.57 5.21 -8.90
CA ALA A 399 -16.85 5.88 -8.77
C ALA A 399 -18.03 4.98 -9.19
N ASP A 400 -18.02 4.52 -10.43
CA ASP A 400 -19.21 3.89 -11.03
C ASP A 400 -19.38 2.42 -10.64
N THR A 401 -18.29 1.71 -10.28
CA THR A 401 -18.38 0.29 -9.96
C THR A 401 -18.29 0.02 -8.47
N LEU A 402 -17.45 0.76 -7.74
CA LEU A 402 -17.17 0.47 -6.34
C LEU A 402 -18.01 1.31 -5.39
N PHE A 403 -18.14 2.63 -5.64
CA PHE A 403 -18.69 3.59 -4.69
C PHE A 403 -20.14 4.03 -4.99
N GLU A 404 -20.67 3.70 -6.16
CA GLU A 404 -22.03 4.09 -6.55
C GLU A 404 -23.08 3.64 -5.51
N GLY A 405 -23.85 4.61 -5.00
CA GLY A 405 -24.92 4.37 -4.03
C GLY A 405 -24.47 3.94 -2.63
N LYS A 406 -23.20 4.15 -2.26
CA LYS A 406 -22.63 3.72 -0.99
C LYS A 406 -22.04 4.89 -0.20
N ALA A 407 -22.05 4.77 1.13
CA ALA A 407 -21.30 5.70 1.97
C ALA A 407 -19.80 5.39 1.87
N VAL A 408 -18.95 6.41 1.65
CA VAL A 408 -17.50 6.21 1.53
C VAL A 408 -16.75 7.17 2.44
N ILE A 409 -15.94 6.59 3.30
CA ILE A 409 -15.09 7.28 4.25
C ILE A 409 -13.64 7.10 3.81
N LEU A 410 -12.97 8.17 3.38
CA LEU A 410 -11.54 8.17 3.10
C LEU A 410 -10.80 8.76 4.28
N THR A 411 -9.78 8.08 4.78
CA THR A 411 -8.96 8.61 5.87
C THR A 411 -7.47 8.37 5.64
N SER A 412 -6.66 9.32 6.07
CA SER A 412 -5.20 9.21 6.16
C SER A 412 -4.64 10.34 7.01
N ALA A 413 -3.35 10.26 7.33
CA ALA A 413 -2.63 11.36 7.95
C ALA A 413 -2.35 12.53 7.00
N THR A 414 -2.36 12.27 5.68
CA THR A 414 -1.98 13.22 4.63
C THR A 414 -2.92 13.07 3.43
N LEU A 415 -3.95 13.91 3.34
CA LEU A 415 -4.91 13.94 2.22
C LEU A 415 -5.03 15.35 1.63
N GLU A 416 -4.76 16.35 2.44
CA GLU A 416 -4.79 17.74 2.01
C GLU A 416 -3.49 18.09 1.29
N VAL A 417 -3.62 18.56 0.05
CA VAL A 417 -2.49 18.95 -0.80
C VAL A 417 -2.67 20.41 -1.20
N GLY A 418 -1.71 21.25 -0.80
CA GLY A 418 -1.79 22.68 -1.07
C GLY A 418 -2.98 23.39 -0.41
N GLY A 419 -3.51 22.85 0.70
CA GLY A 419 -4.66 23.41 1.42
C GLY A 419 -6.01 22.96 0.85
N SER A 420 -6.08 21.82 0.12
CA SER A 420 -7.32 21.32 -0.48
C SER A 420 -7.38 19.80 -0.55
N PHE A 421 -8.58 19.24 -0.37
CA PHE A 421 -8.90 17.82 -0.58
C PHE A 421 -9.26 17.48 -2.04
N GLN A 422 -9.29 18.48 -2.93
CA GLN A 422 -9.74 18.31 -4.32
C GLN A 422 -8.92 17.25 -5.07
N HIS A 423 -7.61 17.15 -4.79
CA HIS A 423 -6.73 16.19 -5.44
C HIS A 423 -7.18 14.74 -5.17
N ILE A 424 -7.36 14.38 -3.91
CA ILE A 424 -7.82 13.03 -3.56
C ILE A 424 -9.27 12.78 -4.00
N ALA A 425 -10.16 13.76 -3.86
CA ALA A 425 -11.55 13.65 -4.31
C ALA A 425 -11.62 13.35 -5.81
N SER A 426 -10.80 14.02 -6.62
CA SER A 426 -10.71 13.74 -8.06
C SER A 426 -10.12 12.36 -8.36
N ALA A 427 -9.05 11.97 -7.66
CA ALA A 427 -8.36 10.70 -7.89
C ALA A 427 -9.24 9.46 -7.62
N VAL A 428 -10.22 9.59 -6.73
CA VAL A 428 -11.17 8.50 -6.40
C VAL A 428 -12.55 8.67 -7.05
N GLY A 429 -12.74 9.72 -7.85
CA GLY A 429 -13.97 9.95 -8.61
C GLY A 429 -15.11 10.65 -7.85
N PHE A 430 -14.89 11.17 -6.64
CA PHE A 430 -15.94 11.91 -5.88
C PHE A 430 -16.39 13.20 -6.58
N THR A 431 -15.65 13.66 -7.56
CA THR A 431 -16.01 14.84 -8.38
C THR A 431 -16.98 14.54 -9.51
N TYR A 432 -17.31 13.26 -9.74
CA TYR A 432 -18.32 12.91 -10.74
C TYR A 432 -19.73 13.23 -10.25
N PRO A 433 -20.62 13.74 -11.11
CA PRO A 433 -21.99 14.08 -10.74
C PRO A 433 -22.78 12.90 -10.16
N SER A 434 -22.45 11.67 -10.55
CA SER A 434 -23.07 10.43 -10.06
C SER A 434 -22.82 10.16 -8.58
N GLN A 435 -21.75 10.74 -7.97
CA GLN A 435 -21.35 10.44 -6.60
C GLN A 435 -21.99 11.32 -5.53
N GLY A 436 -22.68 12.37 -5.92
CA GLY A 436 -23.28 13.31 -4.98
C GLY A 436 -22.25 14.21 -4.26
N PRO A 437 -22.67 14.91 -3.20
CA PRO A 437 -21.78 15.82 -2.46
C PRO A 437 -20.81 15.06 -1.56
N TRP A 438 -19.61 15.59 -1.42
CA TRP A 438 -18.59 15.11 -0.49
C TRP A 438 -18.12 16.24 0.43
N LYS A 439 -17.64 15.87 1.63
CA LYS A 439 -17.08 16.81 2.62
C LYS A 439 -15.60 16.45 2.89
N GLY A 440 -14.74 17.46 3.01
CA GLY A 440 -13.36 17.30 3.48
C GLY A 440 -13.18 17.92 4.86
N ILE A 441 -12.56 17.21 5.79
CA ILE A 441 -12.32 17.71 7.15
C ILE A 441 -10.92 17.33 7.62
N ASP A 442 -10.20 18.30 8.17
CA ASP A 442 -8.99 18.07 8.96
C ASP A 442 -9.36 18.06 10.45
N VAL A 443 -9.24 16.90 11.09
CA VAL A 443 -9.51 16.76 12.53
C VAL A 443 -8.30 17.14 13.39
N GLY A 444 -7.19 17.50 12.76
CA GLY A 444 -5.96 17.93 13.40
C GLY A 444 -5.06 16.78 13.83
N SER A 445 -4.05 17.15 14.61
CA SER A 445 -3.07 16.23 15.19
C SER A 445 -3.04 16.41 16.71
N PRO A 446 -2.75 15.35 17.48
CA PRO A 446 -2.53 15.48 18.92
C PRO A 446 -1.23 16.20 19.26
N PHE A 447 -0.36 16.42 18.27
CA PHE A 447 0.95 17.03 18.45
C PHE A 447 0.94 18.54 18.22
N ASP A 448 1.66 19.30 19.06
CA ASP A 448 1.96 20.71 18.84
C ASP A 448 3.21 20.85 17.97
N HIS A 449 3.02 20.65 16.66
CA HIS A 449 4.10 20.65 15.67
C HIS A 449 4.98 21.90 15.75
N ALA A 450 4.40 23.07 16.08
CA ALA A 450 5.13 24.33 16.16
C ALA A 450 6.13 24.37 17.34
N LYS A 451 5.83 23.65 18.44
CA LYS A 451 6.70 23.56 19.61
C LYS A 451 7.59 22.32 19.63
N GLN A 452 7.17 21.25 18.96
CA GLN A 452 7.84 19.96 19.01
C GLN A 452 8.78 19.72 17.83
N GLY A 453 8.52 20.35 16.67
CA GLY A 453 9.26 20.13 15.43
C GLY A 453 9.92 21.38 14.86
N ILE A 454 11.13 21.23 14.36
CA ILE A 454 11.82 22.22 13.54
C ILE A 454 11.87 21.73 12.10
N LEU A 455 11.41 22.55 11.16
CA LEU A 455 11.60 22.31 9.73
C LEU A 455 12.79 23.14 9.22
N TYR A 456 13.90 22.47 8.98
CA TYR A 456 15.10 23.08 8.41
C TYR A 456 15.10 22.94 6.90
N ALA A 457 15.14 24.07 6.18
CA ALA A 457 15.33 24.13 4.74
C ALA A 457 16.77 24.58 4.43
N ALA A 458 17.61 23.68 3.94
CA ALA A 458 19.03 23.94 3.68
C ALA A 458 19.23 24.80 2.42
N ALA A 459 18.81 26.07 2.51
CA ALA A 459 18.77 27.03 1.39
C ALA A 459 20.15 27.36 0.80
N ALA A 460 21.23 27.19 1.56
CA ALA A 460 22.59 27.46 1.13
C ALA A 460 23.24 26.32 0.32
N LEU A 461 22.64 25.12 0.35
CA LEU A 461 23.16 24.00 -0.42
C LEU A 461 22.87 24.15 -1.93
N PRO A 462 23.73 23.62 -2.81
CA PRO A 462 23.37 23.50 -4.23
C PRO A 462 22.18 22.54 -4.41
N ALA A 463 21.39 22.77 -5.48
CA ALA A 463 20.32 21.83 -5.81
C ALA A 463 20.90 20.45 -6.15
N PRO A 464 20.25 19.33 -5.71
CA PRO A 464 20.72 17.99 -6.01
C PRO A 464 20.83 17.74 -7.51
N GLY A 465 22.01 17.26 -7.94
CA GLY A 465 22.34 16.95 -9.33
C GLY A 465 21.69 15.65 -9.84
N ARG A 466 21.98 15.30 -11.10
CA ARG A 466 21.55 14.02 -11.69
C ARG A 466 22.51 12.87 -11.35
N GLU A 467 23.77 13.17 -11.10
CA GLU A 467 24.84 12.19 -10.85
C GLU A 467 25.17 12.12 -9.35
N GLY A 468 24.54 11.17 -8.65
CA GLY A 468 24.85 10.91 -7.23
C GLY A 468 24.51 12.03 -6.25
N ILE A 469 25.03 11.91 -5.04
CA ILE A 469 24.91 12.91 -3.99
C ILE A 469 26.16 13.80 -3.97
N GLY A 470 25.94 15.11 -3.94
CA GLY A 470 27.05 16.08 -3.93
C GLY A 470 27.77 16.15 -2.58
N GLU A 471 29.06 16.48 -2.59
CA GLU A 471 29.87 16.62 -1.37
C GLU A 471 29.30 17.63 -0.36
N PRO A 472 28.72 18.78 -0.75
CA PRO A 472 28.09 19.70 0.19
C PRO A 472 26.94 19.07 0.97
N GLN A 473 26.10 18.23 0.31
CA GLN A 473 25.01 17.52 0.95
C GLN A 473 25.53 16.42 1.88
N LEU A 474 26.58 15.68 1.47
CA LEU A 474 27.23 14.67 2.31
C LEU A 474 27.80 15.28 3.60
N LYS A 475 28.47 16.42 3.49
CA LYS A 475 28.99 17.16 4.67
C LYS A 475 27.86 17.59 5.60
N GLU A 476 26.78 18.18 5.06
CA GLU A 476 25.63 18.60 5.85
C GLU A 476 24.96 17.42 6.57
N ILE A 477 24.84 16.25 5.90
CA ILE A 477 24.33 15.02 6.51
C ILE A 477 25.20 14.63 7.72
N VAL A 478 26.52 14.57 7.56
CA VAL A 478 27.44 14.19 8.66
C VAL A 478 27.34 15.17 9.82
N GLU A 479 27.36 16.49 9.55
CA GLU A 479 27.27 17.52 10.59
C GLU A 479 25.92 17.48 11.35
N LEU A 480 24.82 17.12 10.67
CA LEU A 480 23.51 16.91 11.30
C LEU A 480 23.49 15.64 12.15
N LEU A 481 24.08 14.53 11.67
CA LEU A 481 24.20 13.27 12.40
C LEU A 481 25.09 13.41 13.64
N GLU A 482 26.22 14.10 13.51
CA GLU A 482 27.12 14.39 14.62
C GLU A 482 26.41 15.23 15.70
N ALA A 483 25.73 16.30 15.28
CA ALA A 483 24.98 17.16 16.20
C ALA A 483 23.82 16.42 16.88
N SER A 484 23.18 15.48 16.21
CA SER A 484 22.09 14.68 16.78
C SER A 484 22.60 13.50 17.63
N GLY A 485 23.88 13.11 17.52
CA GLY A 485 24.40 11.88 18.14
C GLY A 485 23.72 10.62 17.57
N GLY A 486 23.43 10.58 16.29
CA GLY A 486 22.60 9.57 15.62
C GLY A 486 21.11 9.82 15.79
N GLY A 487 20.28 8.77 15.90
CA GLY A 487 18.83 8.86 16.00
C GLY A 487 18.20 9.51 14.77
N ALA A 488 18.66 9.13 13.59
CA ALA A 488 18.25 9.77 12.34
C ALA A 488 17.66 8.78 11.34
N LEU A 489 16.60 9.20 10.66
CA LEU A 489 16.03 8.52 9.50
C LEU A 489 16.38 9.32 8.25
N GLY A 490 17.20 8.74 7.37
CA GLY A 490 17.60 9.33 6.09
C GLY A 490 16.72 8.83 4.94
N LEU A 491 15.99 9.74 4.30
CA LEU A 491 15.04 9.47 3.23
C LEU A 491 15.60 9.95 1.88
N PHE A 492 15.88 8.99 1.02
CA PHE A 492 16.50 9.22 -0.29
C PHE A 492 15.58 8.82 -1.44
N THR A 493 15.78 9.41 -2.62
CA THR A 493 15.01 9.08 -3.84
C THR A 493 15.67 7.96 -4.67
N SER A 494 16.86 7.48 -4.30
CA SER A 494 17.53 6.34 -4.94
C SER A 494 18.37 5.56 -3.95
N ARG A 495 18.47 4.24 -4.15
CA ARG A 495 19.33 3.36 -3.36
C ARG A 495 20.79 3.79 -3.40
N ARG A 496 21.29 4.17 -4.60
CA ARG A 496 22.66 4.64 -4.78
C ARG A 496 22.96 5.84 -3.87
N ALA A 497 22.09 6.87 -3.85
CA ALA A 497 22.32 8.03 -2.99
C ALA A 497 22.26 7.67 -1.50
N ALA A 498 21.39 6.73 -1.10
CA ALA A 498 21.35 6.26 0.28
C ALA A 498 22.66 5.54 0.67
N GLN A 499 23.18 4.68 -0.19
CA GLN A 499 24.43 3.96 0.02
C GLN A 499 25.64 4.91 0.06
N GLU A 500 25.78 5.81 -0.93
CA GLU A 500 26.85 6.83 -0.96
C GLU A 500 26.85 7.68 0.33
N ALA A 501 25.68 8.08 0.82
CA ALA A 501 25.56 8.83 2.06
C ALA A 501 25.91 7.99 3.29
N ALA A 502 25.48 6.73 3.35
CA ALA A 502 25.77 5.82 4.45
C ALA A 502 27.26 5.51 4.55
N GLU A 503 27.92 5.21 3.43
CA GLU A 503 29.35 4.96 3.36
C GLU A 503 30.15 6.19 3.81
N TYR A 504 29.81 7.37 3.30
CA TYR A 504 30.47 8.62 3.66
C TYR A 504 30.32 8.94 5.17
N ALA A 505 29.15 8.65 5.75
CA ALA A 505 28.90 8.84 7.17
C ALA A 505 29.65 7.81 8.05
N ARG A 506 29.67 6.53 7.66
CA ARG A 506 30.40 5.45 8.36
C ARG A 506 31.90 5.70 8.48
N GLU A 507 32.50 6.33 7.47
CA GLU A 507 33.92 6.69 7.49
C GLU A 507 34.27 7.81 8.49
N ARG A 508 33.27 8.58 8.94
CA ARG A 508 33.47 9.85 9.71
C ARG A 508 32.82 9.87 11.08
N LEU A 509 31.89 8.97 11.33
CA LEU A 509 31.11 8.91 12.58
C LEU A 509 31.36 7.58 13.28
N GLU A 510 31.37 7.62 14.60
CA GLU A 510 31.42 6.42 15.46
C GLU A 510 30.02 5.79 15.68
N THR A 511 28.94 6.56 15.45
CA THR A 511 27.58 6.08 15.60
C THR A 511 27.19 5.13 14.47
N PRO A 512 26.41 4.05 14.75
CA PRO A 512 26.00 3.10 13.72
C PRO A 512 25.12 3.75 12.64
N VAL A 513 25.42 3.47 11.39
CA VAL A 513 24.61 3.89 10.23
C VAL A 513 24.21 2.64 9.43
N PHE A 514 22.95 2.30 9.48
CA PHE A 514 22.36 1.21 8.68
C PHE A 514 21.87 1.74 7.34
N CYS A 515 21.94 0.92 6.31
CA CYS A 515 21.45 1.26 4.99
C CYS A 515 20.57 0.15 4.43
N GLN A 516 19.49 0.52 3.77
CA GLN A 516 18.63 -0.41 3.05
C GLN A 516 19.45 -1.22 2.02
N GLY A 517 19.51 -2.53 2.22
CA GLY A 517 20.29 -3.47 1.44
C GLY A 517 21.44 -4.12 2.22
N ASP A 518 21.75 -3.64 3.42
CA ASP A 518 22.69 -4.29 4.33
C ASP A 518 22.12 -5.59 4.89
N ASP A 519 20.78 -5.60 5.15
CA ASP A 519 20.03 -6.76 5.64
C ASP A 519 18.54 -6.62 5.22
N GLN A 520 17.69 -7.53 5.67
CA GLN A 520 16.23 -7.44 5.51
C GLN A 520 15.71 -6.17 6.21
N LEU A 521 14.77 -5.49 5.55
CA LEU A 521 14.28 -4.20 6.05
C LEU A 521 13.69 -4.28 7.47
N SER A 522 12.99 -5.37 7.80
CA SER A 522 12.44 -5.62 9.13
C SER A 522 13.51 -5.72 10.21
N THR A 523 14.65 -6.38 9.91
CA THR A 523 15.80 -6.49 10.80
C THR A 523 16.40 -5.11 11.05
N LEU A 524 16.68 -4.35 9.98
CA LEU A 524 17.27 -3.02 10.07
C LEU A 524 16.39 -2.04 10.86
N VAL A 525 15.08 -2.09 10.66
CA VAL A 525 14.11 -1.28 11.41
C VAL A 525 14.09 -1.68 12.89
N GLY A 526 14.17 -2.99 13.19
CA GLY A 526 14.22 -3.51 14.56
C GLY A 526 15.50 -3.07 15.29
N GLU A 527 16.66 -3.16 14.64
CA GLU A 527 17.95 -2.69 15.18
C GLU A 527 17.98 -1.17 15.39
N PHE A 528 17.44 -0.42 14.41
CA PHE A 528 17.29 1.03 14.54
C PHE A 528 16.39 1.40 15.72
N ALA A 529 15.26 0.72 15.90
CA ALA A 529 14.31 0.99 16.99
C ALA A 529 14.89 0.72 18.40
N GLN A 530 15.90 -0.15 18.49
CA GLN A 530 16.53 -0.53 19.77
C GLN A 530 17.78 0.29 20.11
N ASN A 531 18.24 1.17 19.21
CA ASN A 531 19.48 1.91 19.38
C ASN A 531 19.30 3.40 19.06
N ASP A 532 19.18 4.22 20.09
CA ASP A 532 19.01 5.67 19.99
C ASP A 532 20.17 6.40 19.31
N ALA A 533 21.35 5.78 19.22
CA ALA A 533 22.51 6.33 18.53
C ALA A 533 22.61 5.86 17.07
N ALA A 534 21.78 4.93 16.64
CA ALA A 534 21.79 4.46 15.28
C ALA A 534 21.10 5.43 14.31
N SER A 535 21.48 5.36 13.04
CA SER A 535 20.80 6.04 11.95
C SER A 535 20.43 5.01 10.88
N LEU A 536 19.27 5.19 10.19
CA LEU A 536 18.79 4.29 9.16
C LEU A 536 18.55 5.06 7.86
N PHE A 537 19.23 4.67 6.79
CA PHE A 537 19.11 5.29 5.47
C PHE A 537 18.43 4.37 4.48
N GLY A 538 17.53 4.92 3.64
CA GLY A 538 16.89 4.16 2.57
C GLY A 538 15.95 4.97 1.70
N THR A 539 15.18 4.25 0.90
CA THR A 539 14.32 4.82 -0.13
C THR A 539 12.84 4.79 0.28
N LEU A 540 11.94 4.85 -0.69
CA LEU A 540 10.49 4.98 -0.52
C LEU A 540 9.86 4.00 0.48
N SER A 541 10.39 2.77 0.59
CA SER A 541 9.92 1.80 1.59
C SER A 541 10.06 2.28 3.05
N LEU A 542 11.07 3.13 3.34
CA LEU A 542 11.22 3.77 4.64
C LEU A 542 10.24 4.95 4.85
N TRP A 543 9.84 5.62 3.75
CA TRP A 543 8.86 6.72 3.85
C TRP A 543 7.49 6.19 4.33
N GLN A 544 7.12 4.98 3.95
CA GLN A 544 5.80 4.39 4.19
C GLN A 544 5.79 3.35 5.33
N GLY A 545 6.90 2.65 5.59
CA GLY A 545 6.94 1.43 6.40
C GLY A 545 7.51 1.54 7.81
N VAL A 546 8.19 2.63 8.19
CA VAL A 546 8.88 2.74 9.48
C VAL A 546 8.03 3.46 10.51
N ASP A 547 7.77 2.78 11.62
CA ASP A 547 7.12 3.36 12.80
C ASP A 547 8.03 3.15 14.01
N VAL A 548 8.85 4.16 14.31
CA VAL A 548 9.79 4.15 15.44
C VAL A 548 9.52 5.35 16.31
N PRO A 549 8.84 5.17 17.46
CA PRO A 549 8.54 6.25 18.39
C PRO A 549 9.73 6.59 19.29
N GLY A 550 9.76 7.82 19.78
CA GLY A 550 10.67 8.27 20.80
C GLY A 550 12.00 8.81 20.27
N ARG A 551 13.01 8.82 21.14
CA ARG A 551 14.33 9.44 20.89
C ARG A 551 15.10 8.83 19.73
N THR A 552 14.79 7.62 19.35
CA THR A 552 15.43 6.90 18.24
C THR A 552 15.23 7.59 16.89
N CYS A 553 14.17 8.40 16.73
CA CYS A 553 13.93 9.18 15.50
C CYS A 553 13.76 10.68 15.80
N ARG A 554 14.85 11.36 16.26
CA ARG A 554 14.86 12.81 16.52
C ARG A 554 15.28 13.68 15.36
N LEU A 555 15.77 13.07 14.28
CA LEU A 555 16.17 13.74 13.04
C LEU A 555 15.64 12.97 11.83
N ILE A 556 14.96 13.69 10.95
CA ILE A 556 14.59 13.18 9.62
C ILE A 556 15.37 13.98 8.59
N ILE A 557 16.12 13.30 7.72
CA ILE A 557 16.85 13.92 6.62
C ILE A 557 16.17 13.56 5.32
N ILE A 558 15.65 14.55 4.59
CA ILE A 558 15.11 14.40 3.26
C ILE A 558 16.13 14.99 2.27
N TYR A 559 16.86 14.11 1.59
CA TYR A 559 17.94 14.51 0.69
C TYR A 559 17.45 15.35 -0.49
N ARG A 560 16.36 14.92 -1.12
CA ARG A 560 15.84 15.51 -2.34
C ARG A 560 14.32 15.47 -2.34
N ILE A 561 13.67 16.49 -2.92
CA ILE A 561 12.23 16.50 -3.16
C ILE A 561 11.87 15.27 -4.01
N PRO A 562 10.95 14.41 -3.53
CA PRO A 562 10.67 13.10 -4.14
C PRO A 562 9.71 13.22 -5.35
N PHE A 563 10.13 13.96 -6.37
CA PHE A 563 9.40 13.97 -7.64
C PHE A 563 9.44 12.59 -8.29
N PRO A 564 8.37 12.14 -8.95
CA PRO A 564 8.40 10.94 -9.77
C PRO A 564 9.48 11.07 -10.86
N ARG A 565 9.94 9.94 -11.38
CA ARG A 565 10.96 9.92 -12.43
C ARG A 565 10.41 10.61 -13.69
N PRO A 566 11.20 11.47 -14.35
CA PRO A 566 10.74 12.18 -15.55
C PRO A 566 10.36 11.25 -16.72
N ASN A 567 10.92 10.06 -16.76
CA ASN A 567 10.66 9.02 -17.75
C ASN A 567 9.64 7.97 -17.29
N ASP A 568 8.97 8.19 -16.16
CA ASP A 568 7.87 7.30 -15.73
C ASP A 568 6.68 7.41 -16.69
N PRO A 569 6.28 6.30 -17.34
CA PRO A 569 5.29 6.31 -18.41
C PRO A 569 3.92 6.84 -17.98
N LEU A 570 3.44 6.44 -16.81
CA LEU A 570 2.14 6.89 -16.29
C LEU A 570 2.17 8.36 -15.87
N THR A 571 3.25 8.79 -15.22
CA THR A 571 3.43 10.20 -14.86
C THR A 571 3.45 11.09 -16.09
N GLN A 572 4.13 10.67 -17.16
CA GLN A 572 4.15 11.41 -18.43
C GLN A 572 2.75 11.50 -19.05
N ALA A 573 2.05 10.35 -19.11
CA ALA A 573 0.71 10.29 -19.67
C ALA A 573 -0.28 11.15 -18.88
N ARG A 574 -0.30 11.04 -17.56
CA ARG A 574 -1.15 11.83 -16.65
C ARG A 574 -0.84 13.34 -16.76
N THR A 575 0.44 13.71 -16.81
CA THR A 575 0.88 15.10 -16.97
C THR A 575 0.38 15.71 -18.28
N ARG A 576 0.47 14.94 -19.37
CA ARG A 576 -0.02 15.34 -20.69
C ARG A 576 -1.54 15.48 -20.70
N ALA A 577 -2.28 14.49 -20.20
CA ALA A 577 -3.74 14.53 -20.15
C ALA A 577 -4.28 15.75 -19.37
N VAL A 578 -3.66 16.07 -18.23
CA VAL A 578 -4.01 17.30 -17.48
C VAL A 578 -3.72 18.56 -18.29
N ALA A 579 -2.60 18.61 -19.02
CA ALA A 579 -2.25 19.76 -19.84
C ALA A 579 -3.21 19.94 -21.04
N GLU A 580 -3.61 18.86 -21.69
CA GLU A 580 -4.60 18.85 -22.78
C GLU A 580 -5.99 19.30 -22.29
N ALA A 581 -6.34 19.00 -21.04
CA ALA A 581 -7.54 19.52 -20.38
C ALA A 581 -7.41 20.99 -19.91
N GLY A 582 -6.29 21.67 -20.23
CA GLY A 582 -6.04 23.08 -19.87
C GLY A 582 -5.51 23.30 -18.45
N GLY A 583 -5.15 22.22 -17.73
CA GLY A 583 -4.58 22.27 -16.38
C GLY A 583 -3.04 22.38 -16.36
N ASN A 584 -2.48 22.51 -15.17
CA ASN A 584 -1.04 22.46 -14.96
C ASN A 584 -0.60 21.05 -14.59
N GLY A 585 -0.22 20.24 -15.60
CA GLY A 585 0.17 18.83 -15.41
C GLY A 585 1.28 18.63 -14.38
N PHE A 586 2.32 19.50 -14.36
CA PHE A 586 3.37 19.41 -13.36
C PHE A 586 2.84 19.58 -11.93
N MET A 587 2.01 20.60 -11.69
CA MET A 587 1.47 20.89 -10.36
C MET A 587 0.49 19.80 -9.90
N SER A 588 -0.40 19.35 -10.79
CA SER A 588 -1.45 18.38 -10.47
C SER A 588 -0.92 16.95 -10.33
N VAL A 589 0.18 16.59 -11.00
CA VAL A 589 0.72 15.23 -10.96
C VAL A 589 2.01 15.17 -10.15
N ALA A 590 3.09 15.77 -10.64
CA ALA A 590 4.41 15.59 -10.04
C ALA A 590 4.56 16.33 -8.70
N ALA A 591 4.08 17.59 -8.62
CA ALA A 591 4.19 18.38 -7.40
C ALA A 591 3.23 17.88 -6.31
N ALA A 592 2.02 17.45 -6.66
CA ALA A 592 1.08 16.86 -5.72
C ALA A 592 1.60 15.54 -5.14
N HIS A 593 2.14 14.64 -5.97
CA HIS A 593 2.80 13.42 -5.51
C HIS A 593 3.98 13.71 -4.57
N ALA A 594 4.86 14.64 -4.95
CA ALA A 594 5.99 15.03 -4.10
C ALA A 594 5.54 15.64 -2.77
N ALA A 595 4.46 16.43 -2.76
CA ALA A 595 3.88 17.03 -1.55
C ALA A 595 3.39 15.96 -0.56
N LEU A 596 2.67 14.95 -1.04
CA LEU A 596 2.20 13.82 -0.22
C LEU A 596 3.36 13.06 0.40
N LEU A 597 4.36 12.68 -0.39
CA LEU A 597 5.54 11.98 0.12
C LEU A 597 6.33 12.81 1.13
N LEU A 598 6.54 14.12 0.88
CA LEU A 598 7.20 15.00 1.85
C LEU A 598 6.43 15.07 3.17
N ALA A 599 5.10 15.19 3.13
CA ALA A 599 4.27 15.21 4.31
C ALA A 599 4.35 13.89 5.10
N GLN A 600 4.35 12.75 4.41
CA GLN A 600 4.54 11.42 5.02
C GLN A 600 5.91 11.29 5.68
N GLY A 601 6.99 11.67 4.97
CA GLY A 601 8.34 11.65 5.51
C GLY A 601 8.46 12.54 6.75
N ALA A 602 7.99 13.77 6.68
CA ALA A 602 8.00 14.69 7.82
C ALA A 602 7.14 14.21 9.00
N GLY A 603 6.03 13.53 8.70
CA GLY A 603 5.13 12.95 9.69
C GLY A 603 5.71 11.76 10.48
N ARG A 604 6.91 11.25 10.11
CA ARG A 604 7.61 10.21 10.88
C ARG A 604 8.28 10.74 12.15
N LEU A 605 8.47 12.07 12.26
CA LEU A 605 9.20 12.68 13.37
C LEU A 605 8.48 12.56 14.71
N LEU A 606 7.17 12.79 14.75
CA LEU A 606 6.39 12.83 15.98
C LEU A 606 5.42 11.65 16.05
N ARG A 607 5.57 10.80 17.05
CA ARG A 607 4.77 9.61 17.32
C ARG A 607 4.16 9.63 18.72
N ARG A 608 4.85 10.25 19.68
CA ARG A 608 4.42 10.43 21.05
C ARG A 608 4.27 11.92 21.36
N THR A 609 3.51 12.24 22.39
CA THR A 609 3.24 13.63 22.81
C THR A 609 4.48 14.34 23.37
N ASP A 610 5.49 13.60 23.75
CA ASP A 610 6.78 14.09 24.25
C ASP A 610 7.89 14.11 23.20
N ASP A 611 7.66 13.53 22.00
CA ASP A 611 8.63 13.54 20.90
C ASP A 611 8.97 14.96 20.48
N ARG A 612 10.25 15.18 20.15
CA ARG A 612 10.78 16.44 19.61
C ARG A 612 11.88 16.13 18.63
N GLY A 613 11.99 16.97 17.58
CA GLY A 613 13.05 16.75 16.61
C GLY A 613 13.10 17.76 15.48
N VAL A 614 13.87 17.37 14.46
CA VAL A 614 14.13 18.18 13.26
C VAL A 614 13.79 17.39 12.01
N VAL A 615 13.09 18.01 11.08
CA VAL A 615 13.00 17.58 9.68
C VAL A 615 13.92 18.47 8.86
N ALA A 616 14.99 17.91 8.30
CA ALA A 616 15.97 18.62 7.48
C ALA A 616 15.73 18.29 5.99
N ILE A 617 15.33 19.28 5.20
CA ILE A 617 15.18 19.16 3.74
C ILE A 617 16.41 19.76 3.08
N LEU A 618 17.26 18.91 2.51
CA LEU A 618 18.55 19.33 1.91
C LEU A 618 18.43 19.82 0.46
N ASP A 619 17.20 19.90 -0.06
CA ASP A 619 16.91 20.42 -1.39
C ASP A 619 16.46 21.89 -1.31
N PRO A 620 17.28 22.85 -1.73
CA PRO A 620 16.95 24.28 -1.63
C PRO A 620 15.73 24.69 -2.44
N ARG A 621 15.29 23.86 -3.40
CA ARG A 621 14.12 24.14 -4.24
C ARG A 621 12.83 24.25 -3.44
N ILE A 622 12.76 23.70 -2.21
CA ILE A 622 11.63 23.89 -1.30
C ILE A 622 11.39 25.38 -0.95
N VAL A 623 12.42 26.22 -1.04
CA VAL A 623 12.34 27.67 -0.75
C VAL A 623 12.69 28.56 -1.95
N THR A 624 13.34 28.03 -2.99
CA THR A 624 13.80 28.82 -4.14
C THR A 624 12.93 28.64 -5.39
N ALA A 625 12.22 27.51 -5.51
CA ALA A 625 11.38 27.25 -6.67
C ALA A 625 9.96 27.83 -6.49
N ARG A 626 9.28 28.14 -7.59
CA ARG A 626 7.91 28.67 -7.60
C ARG A 626 6.89 27.71 -6.95
N TYR A 627 7.12 26.41 -7.07
CA TYR A 627 6.29 25.37 -6.45
C TYR A 627 6.65 25.09 -4.98
N GLY A 628 7.73 25.68 -4.46
CA GLY A 628 8.22 25.41 -3.11
C GLY A 628 7.21 25.79 -2.02
N SER A 629 6.47 26.89 -2.18
CA SER A 629 5.41 27.28 -1.25
C SER A 629 4.26 26.28 -1.18
N PHE A 630 3.87 25.69 -2.32
CA PHE A 630 2.87 24.64 -2.42
C PHE A 630 3.32 23.39 -1.66
N LEU A 631 4.56 22.92 -1.88
CA LEU A 631 5.13 21.79 -1.16
C LEU A 631 5.22 22.06 0.36
N ALA A 632 5.68 23.24 0.71
CA ALA A 632 5.83 23.63 2.11
C ALA A 632 4.47 23.80 2.84
N ALA A 633 3.40 24.13 2.15
CA ALA A 633 2.04 24.21 2.71
C ALA A 633 1.48 22.83 3.07
N SER A 634 1.94 21.78 2.39
CA SER A 634 1.51 20.38 2.67
C SER A 634 2.27 19.72 3.82
N LEU A 635 3.34 20.34 4.33
CA LEU A 635 4.11 19.84 5.46
C LEU A 635 3.42 20.17 6.81
N PRO A 636 3.63 19.34 7.85
CA PRO A 636 3.18 19.68 9.19
C PRO A 636 3.64 21.09 9.61
N PRO A 637 2.83 21.86 10.36
CA PRO A 637 3.11 23.27 10.68
C PRO A 637 4.20 23.42 11.76
N MET A 638 5.39 22.88 11.47
CA MET A 638 6.58 22.99 12.33
C MET A 638 7.19 24.40 12.26
N TRP A 639 7.97 24.76 13.27
CA TRP A 639 8.75 25.99 13.24
C TRP A 639 9.82 25.94 12.16
N ARG A 640 9.88 26.94 11.28
CA ARG A 640 10.73 26.94 10.07
C ARG A 640 11.99 27.74 10.25
N THR A 641 13.15 27.20 9.80
CA THR A 641 14.43 27.88 9.78
C THR A 641 15.26 27.53 8.56
N LYS A 642 16.20 28.44 8.22
CA LYS A 642 17.25 28.22 7.20
C LYS A 642 18.65 28.25 7.82
N ASP A 643 18.76 28.42 9.15
CA ASP A 643 20.01 28.56 9.87
C ASP A 643 20.52 27.19 10.35
N PRO A 644 21.62 26.65 9.74
CA PRO A 644 22.21 25.38 10.12
C PRO A 644 22.78 25.37 11.54
N GLY A 645 23.31 26.50 12.03
CA GLY A 645 23.89 26.61 13.37
C GLY A 645 22.84 26.45 14.47
N LEU A 646 21.67 27.06 14.28
CA LEU A 646 20.52 26.89 15.16
C LEU A 646 20.05 25.45 15.20
N VAL A 647 19.95 24.79 14.04
CA VAL A 647 19.52 23.38 13.91
C VAL A 647 20.49 22.45 14.65
N ARG A 648 21.79 22.58 14.42
CA ARG A 648 22.81 21.76 15.09
C ARG A 648 22.79 21.98 16.60
N SER A 649 22.62 23.23 17.06
CA SER A 649 22.48 23.54 18.49
C SER A 649 21.22 22.93 19.11
N ALA A 650 20.11 22.88 18.36
CA ALA A 650 18.87 22.24 18.81
C ALA A 650 19.03 20.72 18.91
N LEU A 651 19.62 20.07 17.87
CA LEU A 651 19.90 18.64 17.86
C LEU A 651 20.84 18.22 18.98
N ALA A 652 21.92 18.97 19.24
CA ALA A 652 22.86 18.71 20.34
C ALA A 652 22.16 18.78 21.72
N ARG A 653 21.23 19.71 21.89
CA ARG A 653 20.43 19.78 23.13
C ARG A 653 19.49 18.58 23.26
N LEU A 654 18.84 18.13 22.17
CA LEU A 654 17.98 16.94 22.17
C LEU A 654 18.80 15.68 22.50
N ALA A 655 19.98 15.54 21.90
CA ALA A 655 20.89 14.42 22.19
C ALA A 655 21.33 14.37 23.69
N ALA A 656 21.55 15.53 24.30
CA ALA A 656 21.97 15.65 25.67
C ALA A 656 20.84 15.53 26.73
N MET A 657 19.57 15.51 26.32
CA MET A 657 18.46 15.34 27.26
C MET A 657 18.50 13.93 27.87
N PRO A 658 18.33 13.78 29.19
CA PRO A 658 18.15 12.46 29.80
C PRO A 658 16.87 11.80 29.30
N ASP A 659 16.83 10.45 29.35
CA ASP A 659 15.62 9.71 29.05
C ASP A 659 14.49 10.19 29.97
N SER A 660 13.40 10.66 29.39
CA SER A 660 12.17 10.83 30.14
C SER A 660 11.76 9.44 30.63
N GLN A 661 11.72 9.27 31.98
CA GLN A 661 11.16 8.02 32.52
C GLN A 661 9.75 7.84 31.92
N PRO A 662 9.42 6.65 31.42
CA PRO A 662 8.05 6.40 30.94
C PRO A 662 7.11 6.68 32.11
N ASP A 663 6.12 7.50 31.87
CA ASP A 663 4.99 7.69 32.79
C ASP A 663 4.44 6.29 33.13
N GLN A 664 4.50 5.91 34.42
CA GLN A 664 4.22 4.54 34.88
C GLN A 664 2.73 4.12 34.67
N GLY A 665 2.08 4.60 33.61
CA GLY A 665 0.71 4.31 33.21
C GLY A 665 0.53 3.46 31.94
N GLU A 666 1.59 3.26 31.14
CA GLU A 666 1.46 2.42 29.94
C GLU A 666 2.35 1.18 30.07
N SER A 667 1.75 0.06 30.44
CA SER A 667 2.36 -1.26 30.34
C SER A 667 2.72 -1.53 28.88
N SER A 668 4.01 -1.44 28.56
CA SER A 668 4.56 -1.87 27.29
C SER A 668 4.50 -3.40 27.24
N GLU A 669 3.45 -3.97 26.67
CA GLU A 669 3.58 -5.30 26.08
C GLU A 669 4.40 -5.18 24.80
N PRO A 670 5.40 -6.03 24.60
CA PRO A 670 6.24 -5.99 23.40
C PRO A 670 5.37 -6.36 22.18
N ALA A 671 5.43 -5.51 21.14
CA ALA A 671 4.91 -5.87 19.84
C ALA A 671 5.73 -7.05 19.28
N ILE A 672 5.10 -8.20 19.19
CA ILE A 672 5.59 -9.39 18.47
C ILE A 672 5.05 -9.31 17.03
#